data_1d4cfc72a6cac556a2f0bab765040e19
#
_entry.id   1d4cfc72a6cac556a2f0bab765040e19
#
_cell.length_a   1.000
_cell.length_b   1.000
_cell.length_c   1.000
_cell.angle_alpha   90.00
_cell.angle_beta   90.00
_cell.angle_gamma   90.00
#
_symmetry.space_group_name_H-M   'P 1'
#
loop_
_entity.id
_entity.type
_entity.pdbx_description
1 polymer ?
#
loop_
_entity_poly.entity_id
_entity_poly.type
_entity_poly.pdbx_seq_one_letter_code
_entity_poly.pdbx_strand_id
1 'polypeptide(L)'
;MKDLKHLLYFENLLQEAHNDLIAQAQNEGKICVAYACENTPEPLLNLPGAFSTRLRAPRTGSMEMATYYMTSFLCEYSRALLERAIEGGYNFADCMITPDGCSMMNRAVENMELLKTMGKSKPKFFYEYMEIPMKADDNGLNLYVLQCRNHILTPLHEHYGIDVSDAAIRSAVAEHNHVCELIRAIGDYRKGDNPRITGYEFHVITLATYVAPKYLLIDKLEETLKELKTRRPDKKKSVPRACGHCRLGGRXYRLHQARRGHRCLCLRRPLLLRLVPGSXSDHADGRRGRTDPDLPPVHEPRPVPALYGYAQDARPPRIRQQPCQGVCGRRHHLRADQVLRPVGVXAHARFAHPQRXLRLSGAVRXPPVXHRFLRPDAHPCAGICGKHGDQEDSRGETVMSNKRIGCENFGKFYTEGKVRNRREWRGVKDTLYDYSRWLHIMTILAKFIVKPRNIKAMFRYRWMANYLAVPMMVDRHTQGLRDEYLRICHLEQDLVIEDVAKLLDSLFRGDRRIGNDKKFSDKVVLVDENEMTAVMMGFPTLKCLSRETPSTYVSVLLNQHAAEHYIDVAQEYGLAGDVCPMPEAEAGVSIDDDAPVLGACAVQCNTTCDGSLLGNGVISKRLELEDGIPVFQLAAPLRHREDDVQEYAAQEIRNAIAFIEEHTGEKWDWKAYFECAERVNYATKCRLEWLEMNKTDYPQVFGSNLALYTETNYMAICGKVPAFREADRKITELAERAYSKRKRAANAYRHRAIVWGVQSHFYMDFLVWLLNCWGIVPLTDMLSMVSTRELATTDTPENREQAYYDMAWLTENMIMRNRTHGGYKVLLDELWEYCEQFNADMVILWEHMSCKALDGMHGLFEERAREHGIHLVWVTHDLFDPRVISRQGVRQQVNDYMRTVMQEEPVDPSLEILKDEKSW
;
A
#
# COMPACT_ATOMS: atom_id res chain seq x y z
N MET A 1 14.74 -34.11 27.76
CA MET A 1 13.81 -34.88 26.93
C MET A 1 14.62 -35.38 25.72
N LYS A 2 14.50 -36.67 25.36
CA LYS A 2 15.15 -37.20 24.14
C LYS A 2 14.41 -36.69 22.92
N ASP A 3 15.14 -36.40 21.84
CA ASP A 3 14.52 -35.95 20.59
C ASP A 3 13.53 -37.01 20.07
N LEU A 4 12.51 -36.55 19.32
CA LEU A 4 11.56 -37.44 18.66
C LEU A 4 12.28 -38.35 17.67
N LYS A 5 11.83 -39.59 17.57
CA LYS A 5 12.37 -40.61 16.64
C LYS A 5 12.47 -40.07 15.19
N HIS A 6 11.44 -39.37 14.75
CA HIS A 6 11.36 -38.87 13.38
C HIS A 6 11.78 -37.41 13.23
N LEU A 7 12.36 -36.75 14.25
CA LEU A 7 12.73 -35.34 14.15
C LEU A 7 13.70 -35.08 12.99
N LEU A 8 14.78 -35.87 12.93
CA LEU A 8 15.77 -35.72 11.85
C LEU A 8 15.17 -35.93 10.44
N TYR A 9 14.21 -36.83 10.31
CA TYR A 9 13.50 -37.07 9.06
C TYR A 9 12.77 -35.79 8.62
N PHE A 10 11.99 -35.18 9.51
CA PHE A 10 11.29 -33.94 9.22
C PHE A 10 12.25 -32.76 8.96
N GLU A 11 13.37 -32.71 9.72
CA GLU A 11 14.42 -31.70 9.50
C GLU A 11 15.02 -31.80 8.10
N ASN A 12 15.26 -33.04 7.64
CA ASN A 12 15.85 -33.27 6.31
C ASN A 12 14.93 -32.81 5.19
N LEU A 13 13.62 -32.99 5.31
CA LEU A 13 12.65 -32.48 4.32
C LEU A 13 12.70 -30.96 4.17
N LEU A 14 13.21 -30.26 5.18
CA LEU A 14 13.29 -28.80 5.19
C LEU A 14 14.64 -28.26 4.68
N GLN A 15 15.59 -29.13 4.33
CA GLN A 15 16.96 -28.68 3.94
C GLN A 15 17.00 -28.16 2.51
N GLU A 16 16.17 -28.73 1.62
CA GLU A 16 16.12 -28.33 0.22
C GLU A 16 14.68 -27.98 -0.18
N ALA A 17 14.52 -27.17 -1.23
CA ALA A 17 13.21 -26.86 -1.80
C ALA A 17 12.61 -28.11 -2.48
N HIS A 18 13.42 -28.84 -3.24
CA HIS A 18 13.08 -30.11 -3.87
C HIS A 18 13.51 -31.25 -2.96
N ASN A 19 12.64 -31.72 -2.08
CA ASN A 19 12.94 -32.77 -1.13
C ASN A 19 12.60 -34.17 -1.68
N ASP A 20 13.05 -35.21 -0.98
CA ASP A 20 12.91 -36.61 -1.41
C ASP A 20 11.45 -37.03 -1.63
N LEU A 21 10.51 -36.50 -0.83
CA LEU A 21 9.09 -36.86 -0.97
C LEU A 21 8.45 -36.21 -2.21
N ILE A 22 8.89 -35.00 -2.56
CA ILE A 22 8.49 -34.37 -3.83
C ILE A 22 8.95 -35.23 -5.00
N ALA A 23 10.23 -35.62 -4.98
CA ALA A 23 10.79 -36.50 -6.02
C ALA A 23 10.03 -37.85 -6.10
N GLN A 24 9.69 -38.43 -4.96
CA GLN A 24 8.89 -39.67 -4.92
C GLN A 24 7.51 -39.49 -5.59
N ALA A 25 6.78 -38.45 -5.20
CA ALA A 25 5.44 -38.18 -5.74
C ALA A 25 5.48 -37.91 -7.26
N GLN A 26 6.52 -37.20 -7.72
CA GLN A 26 6.72 -36.98 -9.16
C GLN A 26 7.03 -38.28 -9.91
N ASN A 27 7.79 -39.20 -9.32
CA ASN A 27 8.06 -40.53 -9.88
C ASN A 27 6.78 -41.40 -9.91
N GLU A 28 5.82 -41.12 -9.03
CA GLU A 28 4.49 -41.73 -9.05
C GLU A 28 3.58 -41.07 -10.12
N GLY A 29 4.08 -40.06 -10.85
CA GLY A 29 3.35 -39.38 -11.92
C GLY A 29 2.43 -38.26 -11.46
N LYS A 30 2.59 -37.78 -10.22
CA LYS A 30 1.76 -36.70 -9.70
C LYS A 30 2.30 -35.32 -10.07
N ILE A 31 1.40 -34.36 -10.26
CA ILE A 31 1.68 -32.97 -10.61
C ILE A 31 2.01 -32.18 -9.36
N CYS A 32 3.12 -31.44 -9.39
CA CYS A 32 3.58 -30.60 -8.28
C CYS A 32 3.05 -29.16 -8.42
N VAL A 33 2.11 -28.78 -7.58
CA VAL A 33 1.53 -27.43 -7.54
C VAL A 33 2.30 -26.59 -6.50
N ALA A 34 3.13 -25.67 -6.97
CA ALA A 34 3.81 -24.72 -6.09
C ALA A 34 2.87 -23.60 -5.68
N TYR A 35 3.00 -23.11 -4.44
CA TYR A 35 2.21 -21.97 -3.97
C TYR A 35 3.01 -21.12 -2.97
N ALA A 36 2.57 -19.85 -2.76
CA ALA A 36 3.35 -18.90 -1.98
C ALA A 36 2.77 -18.61 -0.59
N CYS A 37 1.51 -18.34 -0.45
CA CYS A 37 0.88 -17.80 0.76
C CYS A 37 -0.13 -18.75 1.40
N GLU A 38 -0.50 -18.45 2.65
CA GLU A 38 -1.46 -19.24 3.40
C GLU A 38 -2.92 -19.03 2.99
N ASN A 39 -3.21 -18.01 2.20
CA ASN A 39 -4.56 -17.76 1.70
C ASN A 39 -4.95 -18.67 0.53
N THR A 40 -3.98 -19.39 -0.03
CA THR A 40 -4.26 -20.39 -1.05
C THR A 40 -5.04 -21.56 -0.43
N PRO A 41 -6.15 -22.03 -1.04
CA PRO A 41 -6.94 -23.13 -0.48
C PRO A 41 -6.25 -24.47 -0.72
N GLU A 42 -5.29 -24.79 0.11
CA GLU A 42 -4.36 -25.92 -0.03
C GLU A 42 -5.05 -27.27 -0.36
N PRO A 43 -6.26 -27.61 0.17
CA PRO A 43 -6.94 -28.85 -0.22
C PRO A 43 -7.14 -28.95 -1.74
N LEU A 44 -7.46 -27.85 -2.42
CA LEU A 44 -7.69 -27.86 -3.87
C LEU A 44 -6.41 -28.08 -4.69
N LEU A 45 -5.23 -27.91 -4.06
CA LEU A 45 -3.94 -28.20 -4.71
C LEU A 45 -3.50 -29.66 -4.53
N ASN A 46 -4.26 -30.44 -3.72
CA ASN A 46 -3.95 -31.83 -3.39
C ASN A 46 -5.03 -32.79 -3.90
N LEU A 47 -5.60 -32.47 -5.06
CA LEU A 47 -6.56 -33.34 -5.74
C LEU A 47 -5.88 -34.64 -6.16
N PRO A 48 -6.65 -35.77 -6.34
CA PRO A 48 -6.07 -37.01 -6.86
C PRO A 48 -5.28 -36.78 -8.16
N GLY A 49 -4.01 -37.13 -8.15
CA GLY A 49 -3.08 -36.87 -9.27
C GLY A 49 -2.22 -35.59 -9.07
N ALA A 50 -2.47 -34.78 -8.05
CA ALA A 50 -1.68 -33.58 -7.74
C ALA A 50 -1.22 -33.59 -6.29
N PHE A 51 -0.26 -32.74 -5.98
CA PHE A 51 0.16 -32.45 -4.60
C PHE A 51 0.73 -31.02 -4.52
N SER A 52 0.58 -30.40 -3.37
CA SER A 52 1.06 -29.04 -3.15
C SER A 52 2.44 -28.99 -2.50
N THR A 53 3.21 -27.95 -2.81
CA THR A 53 4.39 -27.56 -2.04
C THR A 53 4.45 -26.04 -1.89
N ARG A 54 4.55 -25.58 -0.63
CA ARG A 54 4.74 -24.16 -0.34
C ARG A 54 6.20 -23.79 -0.62
N LEU A 55 6.41 -22.76 -1.45
CA LEU A 55 7.75 -22.33 -1.81
C LEU A 55 8.54 -21.83 -0.58
N ARG A 56 9.78 -22.24 -0.51
CA ARG A 56 10.76 -21.84 0.52
C ARG A 56 12.13 -21.72 -0.14
N ALA A 57 12.96 -20.86 0.44
CA ALA A 57 14.33 -20.63 -0.01
C ALA A 57 15.35 -21.11 1.04
N PRO A 58 15.46 -22.43 1.29
CA PRO A 58 16.47 -22.94 2.21
C PRO A 58 17.87 -22.79 1.60
N ARG A 59 18.84 -22.44 2.45
CA ARG A 59 20.27 -22.30 2.08
C ARG A 59 20.55 -21.22 1.03
N THR A 60 19.67 -20.24 0.84
CA THR A 60 19.99 -19.08 0.00
C THR A 60 21.15 -18.31 0.64
N GLY A 61 22.24 -18.22 -0.06
CA GLY A 61 23.49 -17.61 0.45
C GLY A 61 23.57 -16.11 0.20
N SER A 62 23.18 -15.69 -0.98
CA SER A 62 23.13 -14.30 -1.40
C SER A 62 21.71 -13.92 -1.80
N MET A 63 21.43 -12.65 -1.91
CA MET A 63 20.19 -12.10 -2.46
C MET A 63 20.51 -10.93 -3.40
N GLU A 64 21.66 -10.97 -4.06
CA GLU A 64 22.13 -9.87 -4.89
C GLU A 64 21.23 -9.65 -6.11
N MET A 65 20.89 -10.72 -6.82
CA MET A 65 20.01 -10.64 -7.98
C MET A 65 18.59 -10.21 -7.59
N ALA A 66 18.04 -10.83 -6.56
CA ALA A 66 16.70 -10.44 -6.08
C ALA A 66 16.67 -9.01 -5.56
N THR A 67 17.77 -8.51 -4.97
CA THR A 67 17.87 -7.12 -4.51
C THR A 67 17.97 -6.14 -5.69
N TYR A 68 18.54 -6.55 -6.79
CA TYR A 68 18.52 -5.76 -8.02
C TYR A 68 17.09 -5.59 -8.56
N TYR A 69 16.30 -6.67 -8.56
CA TYR A 69 14.92 -6.61 -9.07
C TYR A 69 13.92 -6.01 -8.08
N MET A 70 14.11 -6.22 -6.78
CA MET A 70 13.14 -5.92 -5.72
C MET A 70 13.73 -5.08 -4.59
N THR A 71 14.61 -4.21 -4.78
CA THR A 71 15.31 -3.38 -3.82
C THR A 71 15.50 -3.97 -2.40
N SER A 72 16.37 -3.38 -1.59
CA SER A 72 16.67 -3.85 -0.23
C SER A 72 15.55 -3.53 0.79
N PHE A 73 14.63 -2.64 0.46
CA PHE A 73 13.56 -2.21 1.35
C PHE A 73 12.45 -3.27 1.49
N LEU A 74 12.36 -4.21 0.54
CA LEU A 74 11.30 -5.22 0.54
C LEU A 74 11.63 -6.40 1.44
N CYS A 75 10.58 -7.19 1.71
CA CYS A 75 10.63 -8.37 2.56
C CYS A 75 11.74 -9.34 2.15
N GLU A 76 12.63 -9.65 3.07
CA GLU A 76 13.74 -10.59 2.84
C GLU A 76 13.25 -11.98 2.44
N TYR A 77 12.05 -12.40 2.90
CA TYR A 77 11.49 -13.69 2.52
C TYR A 77 11.10 -13.73 1.04
N SER A 78 10.40 -12.71 0.54
CA SER A 78 10.01 -12.64 -0.87
C SER A 78 11.23 -12.51 -1.80
N ARG A 79 12.24 -11.70 -1.40
CA ARG A 79 13.51 -11.62 -2.13
C ARG A 79 14.25 -12.96 -2.16
N ALA A 80 14.29 -13.66 -1.03
CA ALA A 80 14.95 -14.98 -0.98
C ALA A 80 14.25 -16.00 -1.88
N LEU A 81 12.92 -15.92 -2.01
CA LEU A 81 12.19 -16.79 -2.95
C LEU A 81 12.56 -16.45 -4.39
N LEU A 82 12.62 -15.17 -4.74
CA LEU A 82 13.02 -14.75 -6.10
C LEU A 82 14.46 -15.18 -6.41
N GLU A 83 15.40 -14.97 -5.49
CA GLU A 83 16.80 -15.42 -5.66
C GLU A 83 16.84 -16.92 -5.95
N ARG A 84 16.14 -17.71 -5.14
CA ARG A 84 16.09 -19.15 -5.30
C ARG A 84 15.47 -19.58 -6.64
N ALA A 85 14.46 -18.82 -7.12
CA ALA A 85 13.86 -19.04 -8.43
C ALA A 85 14.87 -18.77 -9.56
N ILE A 86 15.61 -17.67 -9.46
CA ILE A 86 16.66 -17.29 -10.43
C ILE A 86 17.74 -18.39 -10.49
N GLU A 87 18.11 -18.95 -9.35
CA GLU A 87 19.04 -20.09 -9.24
C GLU A 87 18.47 -21.40 -9.83
N GLY A 88 17.21 -21.43 -10.24
CA GLY A 88 16.55 -22.64 -10.77
C GLY A 88 16.04 -23.59 -9.71
N GLY A 89 15.96 -23.14 -8.47
CA GLY A 89 15.60 -23.96 -7.32
C GLY A 89 14.15 -24.47 -7.33
N TYR A 90 13.31 -24.00 -8.24
CA TYR A 90 11.89 -24.41 -8.35
C TYR A 90 11.53 -25.00 -9.73
N ASN A 91 12.54 -25.41 -10.51
CA ASN A 91 12.30 -26.05 -11.82
C ASN A 91 11.51 -27.38 -11.70
N PHE A 92 11.43 -27.95 -10.51
CA PHE A 92 10.64 -29.17 -10.26
C PHE A 92 9.11 -28.90 -10.31
N ALA A 93 8.65 -27.67 -10.02
CA ALA A 93 7.23 -27.35 -10.02
C ALA A 93 6.59 -27.49 -11.41
N ASP A 94 5.33 -27.90 -11.46
CA ASP A 94 4.55 -28.03 -12.69
C ASP A 94 3.68 -26.81 -12.95
N CYS A 95 3.29 -26.09 -11.90
CA CYS A 95 2.61 -24.80 -11.98
C CYS A 95 2.85 -24.00 -10.70
N MET A 96 2.53 -22.72 -10.75
CA MET A 96 2.61 -21.80 -9.62
C MET A 96 1.26 -21.10 -9.44
N ILE A 97 0.68 -21.22 -8.24
CA ILE A 97 -0.57 -20.55 -7.88
C ILE A 97 -0.28 -19.61 -6.72
N THR A 98 -0.65 -18.32 -6.87
CA THR A 98 -0.40 -17.32 -5.82
C THR A 98 -1.66 -16.49 -5.55
N PRO A 99 -2.01 -16.29 -4.26
CA PRO A 99 -3.11 -15.40 -3.91
C PRO A 99 -2.63 -13.96 -3.83
N ASP A 100 -3.45 -13.02 -4.26
CA ASP A 100 -3.17 -11.59 -4.19
C ASP A 100 -3.45 -11.04 -2.78
N GLY A 101 -2.60 -11.38 -1.84
CA GLY A 101 -2.77 -11.00 -0.44
C GLY A 101 -1.59 -10.26 0.17
N CYS A 102 -0.53 -10.05 -0.61
CA CYS A 102 0.70 -9.40 -0.11
C CYS A 102 1.48 -8.83 -1.29
N SER A 103 1.56 -7.50 -1.38
CA SER A 103 2.24 -6.80 -2.49
C SER A 103 3.66 -7.33 -2.75
N MET A 104 4.43 -7.54 -1.69
CA MET A 104 5.82 -8.02 -1.83
C MET A 104 5.91 -9.43 -2.40
N MET A 105 4.96 -10.30 -2.05
CA MET A 105 4.93 -11.66 -2.58
C MET A 105 4.45 -11.66 -4.04
N ASN A 106 3.44 -10.85 -4.35
CA ASN A 106 2.94 -10.70 -5.72
C ASN A 106 4.08 -10.26 -6.64
N ARG A 107 4.82 -9.20 -6.24
CA ARG A 107 5.96 -8.71 -7.02
C ARG A 107 7.06 -9.77 -7.20
N ALA A 108 7.32 -10.59 -6.17
CA ALA A 108 8.28 -11.68 -6.30
C ALA A 108 7.84 -12.70 -7.35
N VAL A 109 6.56 -13.10 -7.35
CA VAL A 109 6.04 -14.07 -8.31
C VAL A 109 5.96 -13.47 -9.72
N GLU A 110 5.56 -12.21 -9.85
CA GLU A 110 5.55 -11.50 -11.15
C GLU A 110 6.97 -11.39 -11.74
N ASN A 111 7.97 -11.10 -10.90
CA ASN A 111 9.37 -11.16 -11.33
C ASN A 111 9.75 -12.58 -11.80
N MET A 112 9.33 -13.61 -11.06
CA MET A 112 9.59 -15.01 -11.47
C MET A 112 8.98 -15.33 -12.84
N GLU A 113 7.77 -14.85 -13.09
CA GLU A 113 7.06 -15.02 -14.35
C GLU A 113 7.78 -14.29 -15.50
N LEU A 114 8.04 -12.99 -15.33
CA LEU A 114 8.65 -12.15 -16.37
C LEU A 114 10.07 -12.59 -16.70
N LEU A 115 10.83 -13.03 -15.71
CA LEU A 115 12.19 -13.55 -15.88
C LEU A 115 12.21 -15.03 -16.30
N LYS A 116 11.05 -15.67 -16.38
CA LYS A 116 10.89 -17.08 -16.77
C LYS A 116 11.81 -18.01 -15.95
N THR A 117 11.79 -17.80 -14.62
CA THR A 117 12.70 -18.51 -13.71
C THR A 117 12.20 -19.90 -13.32
N MET A 118 10.94 -20.22 -13.56
CA MET A 118 10.32 -21.51 -13.20
C MET A 118 9.85 -22.23 -14.45
N GLY A 119 9.77 -23.55 -14.36
CA GLY A 119 9.22 -24.40 -15.41
C GLY A 119 9.96 -24.40 -16.74
N LYS A 120 11.24 -24.03 -16.77
CA LYS A 120 12.03 -23.89 -18.01
C LYS A 120 12.02 -25.13 -18.93
N SER A 121 11.91 -26.32 -18.34
CA SER A 121 11.87 -27.59 -19.08
C SER A 121 10.47 -28.20 -19.19
N LYS A 122 9.43 -27.46 -18.79
CA LYS A 122 8.06 -27.93 -18.68
C LYS A 122 7.11 -27.13 -19.60
N PRO A 123 6.79 -27.62 -20.80
CA PRO A 123 6.00 -26.84 -21.77
C PRO A 123 4.58 -26.53 -21.32
N LYS A 124 4.06 -27.25 -20.34
CA LYS A 124 2.71 -27.04 -19.79
C LYS A 124 2.72 -26.16 -18.53
N PHE A 125 3.88 -25.66 -18.11
CA PHE A 125 3.99 -24.82 -16.90
C PHE A 125 3.16 -23.54 -17.05
N PHE A 126 2.46 -23.15 -15.99
CA PHE A 126 1.68 -21.92 -15.96
C PHE A 126 1.78 -21.22 -14.59
N TYR A 127 1.52 -19.92 -14.59
CA TYR A 127 1.30 -19.10 -13.37
C TYR A 127 -0.18 -18.76 -13.30
N GLU A 128 -0.75 -18.82 -12.10
CA GLU A 128 -2.10 -18.33 -11.82
C GLU A 128 -2.09 -17.42 -10.59
N TYR A 129 -2.84 -16.34 -10.69
CA TYR A 129 -3.06 -15.40 -9.63
C TYR A 129 -4.54 -15.45 -9.24
N MET A 130 -4.83 -15.52 -7.95
CA MET A 130 -6.22 -15.51 -7.50
C MET A 130 -6.48 -14.34 -6.57
N GLU A 131 -7.54 -13.61 -6.84
CA GLU A 131 -8.00 -12.51 -6.00
C GLU A 131 -8.48 -13.06 -4.64
N ILE A 132 -8.08 -12.41 -3.57
CA ILE A 132 -8.53 -12.77 -2.21
C ILE A 132 -9.45 -11.65 -1.70
N PRO A 133 -10.74 -11.93 -1.51
CA PRO A 133 -11.64 -10.90 -1.03
C PRO A 133 -11.23 -10.40 0.36
N MET A 134 -11.28 -9.08 0.55
CA MET A 134 -10.90 -8.43 1.80
C MET A 134 -11.97 -8.58 2.89
N LYS A 135 -13.18 -9.03 2.52
CA LYS A 135 -14.32 -9.21 3.43
C LYS A 135 -14.77 -10.67 3.44
N ALA A 136 -15.23 -11.12 4.60
CA ALA A 136 -15.73 -12.47 4.79
C ALA A 136 -17.27 -12.48 4.87
N ASP A 137 -17.92 -11.78 3.95
CA ASP A 137 -19.36 -11.77 3.77
C ASP A 137 -19.78 -12.67 2.59
N ASP A 138 -21.05 -12.73 2.27
CA ASP A 138 -21.59 -13.58 1.20
C ASP A 138 -21.00 -13.17 -0.17
N ASN A 139 -20.81 -11.87 -0.42
CA ASN A 139 -20.23 -11.38 -1.67
C ASN A 139 -18.76 -11.85 -1.79
N GLY A 140 -17.98 -11.68 -0.72
CA GLY A 140 -16.60 -12.16 -0.66
C GLY A 140 -16.49 -13.66 -0.81
N LEU A 141 -17.41 -14.42 -0.18
CA LEU A 141 -17.43 -15.88 -0.33
C LEU A 141 -17.71 -16.30 -1.77
N ASN A 142 -18.63 -15.64 -2.45
CA ASN A 142 -18.95 -15.92 -3.86
C ASN A 142 -17.74 -15.66 -4.75
N LEU A 143 -17.06 -14.53 -4.56
CA LEU A 143 -15.81 -14.23 -5.27
C LEU A 143 -14.75 -15.32 -5.01
N TYR A 144 -14.53 -15.67 -3.75
CA TYR A 144 -13.50 -16.65 -3.41
C TYR A 144 -13.77 -18.02 -4.06
N VAL A 145 -15.03 -18.45 -4.08
CA VAL A 145 -15.43 -19.70 -4.75
C VAL A 145 -15.18 -19.61 -6.26
N LEU A 146 -15.53 -18.48 -6.87
CA LEU A 146 -15.29 -18.24 -8.30
C LEU A 146 -13.79 -18.27 -8.62
N GLN A 147 -12.98 -17.59 -7.81
CA GLN A 147 -11.52 -17.59 -7.95
C GLN A 147 -10.92 -18.99 -7.79
N CYS A 148 -11.39 -19.78 -6.82
CA CYS A 148 -10.95 -21.17 -6.67
C CYS A 148 -11.27 -21.99 -7.92
N ARG A 149 -12.44 -21.77 -8.52
CA ARG A 149 -12.85 -22.47 -9.73
C ARG A 149 -12.01 -22.07 -10.93
N ASN A 150 -11.91 -20.75 -11.18
CA ASN A 150 -11.28 -20.20 -12.39
C ASN A 150 -9.75 -20.32 -12.36
N HIS A 151 -9.13 -20.10 -11.21
CA HIS A 151 -7.66 -19.97 -11.09
C HIS A 151 -6.99 -21.19 -10.44
N ILE A 152 -7.75 -22.20 -10.01
CA ILE A 152 -7.18 -23.45 -9.51
C ILE A 152 -7.75 -24.66 -10.27
N LEU A 153 -9.05 -24.89 -10.15
CA LEU A 153 -9.66 -26.13 -10.66
C LEU A 153 -9.59 -26.21 -12.18
N THR A 154 -10.01 -25.14 -12.86
CA THR A 154 -10.05 -25.10 -14.34
C THR A 154 -8.64 -25.26 -14.93
N PRO A 155 -7.62 -24.47 -14.52
CA PRO A 155 -6.28 -24.65 -15.10
C PRO A 155 -5.67 -26.03 -14.81
N LEU A 156 -5.85 -26.59 -13.62
CA LEU A 156 -5.34 -27.94 -13.30
C LEU A 156 -5.99 -29.00 -14.20
N HIS A 157 -7.29 -28.86 -14.46
CA HIS A 157 -8.00 -29.77 -15.36
C HIS A 157 -7.52 -29.60 -16.81
N GLU A 158 -7.48 -28.38 -17.32
CA GLU A 158 -7.15 -28.09 -18.72
C GLU A 158 -5.71 -28.46 -19.08
N HIS A 159 -4.74 -28.10 -18.22
CA HIS A 159 -3.33 -28.34 -18.49
C HIS A 159 -2.90 -29.78 -18.24
N TYR A 160 -3.45 -30.40 -17.19
CA TYR A 160 -2.94 -31.70 -16.69
C TYR A 160 -4.00 -32.82 -16.64
N GLY A 161 -5.26 -32.51 -16.91
CA GLY A 161 -6.34 -33.52 -16.86
C GLY A 161 -6.69 -33.99 -15.45
N ILE A 162 -6.39 -33.19 -14.44
CA ILE A 162 -6.71 -33.48 -13.03
C ILE A 162 -8.23 -33.57 -12.88
N ASP A 163 -8.69 -34.61 -12.17
CA ASP A 163 -10.11 -34.77 -11.84
C ASP A 163 -10.53 -33.70 -10.80
N VAL A 164 -11.43 -32.81 -11.19
CA VAL A 164 -11.95 -31.72 -10.35
C VAL A 164 -13.40 -31.99 -9.94
N SER A 165 -13.85 -33.25 -10.00
CA SER A 165 -15.19 -33.62 -9.55
C SER A 165 -15.39 -33.41 -8.05
N ASP A 166 -16.64 -33.31 -7.62
CA ASP A 166 -17.01 -33.25 -6.22
C ASP A 166 -16.40 -34.39 -5.39
N ALA A 167 -16.33 -35.58 -5.97
CA ALA A 167 -15.73 -36.73 -5.30
C ALA A 167 -14.23 -36.55 -5.07
N ALA A 168 -13.52 -36.03 -6.05
CA ALA A 168 -12.08 -35.74 -5.97
C ALA A 168 -11.83 -34.65 -4.94
N ILE A 169 -12.62 -33.57 -4.95
CA ILE A 169 -12.52 -32.47 -3.98
C ILE A 169 -12.77 -32.99 -2.56
N ARG A 170 -13.81 -33.78 -2.33
CA ARG A 170 -14.10 -34.36 -1.00
C ARG A 170 -12.98 -35.26 -0.51
N SER A 171 -12.37 -36.03 -1.41
CA SER A 171 -11.22 -36.87 -1.07
C SER A 171 -10.03 -36.04 -0.61
N ALA A 172 -9.69 -34.97 -1.35
CA ALA A 172 -8.60 -34.06 -1.00
C ALA A 172 -8.85 -33.34 0.33
N VAL A 173 -10.10 -32.87 0.56
CA VAL A 173 -10.50 -32.26 1.82
C VAL A 173 -10.38 -33.26 2.99
N ALA A 174 -10.80 -34.49 2.79
CA ALA A 174 -10.70 -35.54 3.83
C ALA A 174 -9.23 -35.81 4.22
N GLU A 175 -8.35 -35.91 3.23
CA GLU A 175 -6.90 -36.08 3.47
C GLU A 175 -6.32 -34.90 4.23
N HIS A 176 -6.62 -33.69 3.78
CA HIS A 176 -6.17 -32.46 4.42
C HIS A 176 -6.65 -32.38 5.88
N ASN A 177 -7.93 -32.67 6.11
CA ASN A 177 -8.51 -32.64 7.46
C ASN A 177 -7.84 -33.65 8.38
N HIS A 178 -7.57 -34.86 7.87
CA HIS A 178 -6.88 -35.90 8.64
C HIS A 178 -5.48 -35.42 9.09
N VAL A 179 -4.71 -34.80 8.17
CA VAL A 179 -3.39 -34.23 8.52
C VAL A 179 -3.54 -33.12 9.55
N CYS A 180 -4.54 -32.25 9.41
CA CYS A 180 -4.83 -31.18 10.37
C CYS A 180 -5.16 -31.74 11.76
N GLU A 181 -5.93 -32.81 11.84
CA GLU A 181 -6.26 -33.50 13.10
C GLU A 181 -5.00 -34.08 13.76
N LEU A 182 -4.13 -34.72 12.97
CA LEU A 182 -2.85 -35.24 13.49
C LEU A 182 -1.98 -34.13 14.04
N ILE A 183 -1.84 -33.01 13.31
CA ILE A 183 -1.05 -31.85 13.76
C ILE A 183 -1.66 -31.22 15.02
N ARG A 184 -2.99 -31.09 15.12
CA ARG A 184 -3.66 -30.64 16.33
C ARG A 184 -3.36 -31.55 17.51
N ALA A 185 -3.53 -32.85 17.31
CA ALA A 185 -3.29 -33.85 18.35
C ALA A 185 -1.84 -33.84 18.81
N ILE A 186 -0.88 -33.70 17.89
CA ILE A 186 0.56 -33.56 18.21
C ILE A 186 0.77 -32.25 19.00
N GLY A 187 0.16 -31.17 18.56
CA GLY A 187 0.27 -29.84 19.20
C GLY A 187 -0.30 -29.80 20.61
N ASP A 188 -1.29 -30.61 20.90
CA ASP A 188 -1.91 -30.67 22.23
C ASP A 188 -0.93 -31.15 23.30
N TYR A 189 0.08 -31.93 22.91
CA TYR A 189 1.14 -32.36 23.83
C TYR A 189 2.10 -31.23 24.26
N ARG A 190 1.94 -30.03 23.75
CA ARG A 190 2.61 -28.81 24.23
C ARG A 190 1.87 -28.16 25.40
N LYS A 191 0.58 -28.50 25.59
CA LYS A 191 -0.27 -27.89 26.60
C LYS A 191 0.02 -28.50 27.98
N GLY A 192 -0.23 -27.74 29.02
CA GLY A 192 -0.06 -28.18 30.39
C GLY A 192 1.36 -28.04 30.95
N ASP A 193 1.52 -28.45 32.21
CA ASP A 193 2.76 -28.22 32.97
C ASP A 193 3.88 -29.18 32.61
N ASN A 194 3.56 -30.28 31.95
CA ASN A 194 4.52 -31.31 31.60
C ASN A 194 4.48 -31.64 30.10
N PRO A 195 4.88 -30.69 29.25
CA PRO A 195 4.79 -30.88 27.79
C PRO A 195 5.71 -32.03 27.34
N ARG A 196 5.22 -32.78 26.35
CA ARG A 196 5.94 -33.93 25.78
C ARG A 196 6.55 -33.64 24.43
N ILE A 197 6.34 -32.43 23.87
CA ILE A 197 6.95 -31.98 22.63
C ILE A 197 7.42 -30.53 22.80
N THR A 198 8.57 -30.19 22.24
CA THR A 198 9.11 -28.82 22.29
C THR A 198 8.47 -27.97 21.18
N GLY A 199 8.57 -26.64 21.33
CA GLY A 199 8.15 -25.71 20.26
C GLY A 199 8.93 -25.92 18.96
N TYR A 200 10.20 -26.21 19.05
CA TYR A 200 11.05 -26.54 17.91
C TYR A 200 10.56 -27.78 17.16
N GLU A 201 10.40 -28.91 17.87
CA GLU A 201 9.93 -30.17 17.24
C GLU A 201 8.57 -29.98 16.56
N PHE A 202 7.65 -29.29 17.22
CA PHE A 202 6.31 -29.02 16.67
C PHE A 202 6.39 -28.13 15.42
N HIS A 203 7.23 -27.09 15.46
CA HIS A 203 7.41 -26.18 14.34
C HIS A 203 7.98 -26.92 13.10
N VAL A 204 9.01 -27.74 13.32
CA VAL A 204 9.62 -28.56 12.23
C VAL A 204 8.58 -29.48 11.59
N ILE A 205 7.79 -30.18 12.42
CA ILE A 205 6.74 -31.09 11.93
C ILE A 205 5.69 -30.31 11.13
N THR A 206 5.25 -29.17 11.64
CA THR A 206 4.25 -28.35 10.97
C THR A 206 4.78 -27.82 9.61
N LEU A 207 6.04 -27.35 9.58
CA LEU A 207 6.63 -26.89 8.31
C LEU A 207 6.73 -28.01 7.28
N ALA A 208 7.04 -29.24 7.73
CA ALA A 208 7.15 -30.38 6.81
C ALA A 208 5.82 -30.66 6.09
N THR A 209 4.67 -30.42 6.76
CA THR A 209 3.35 -30.64 6.13
C THR A 209 3.01 -29.61 5.05
N TYR A 210 3.72 -28.48 4.97
CA TYR A 210 3.53 -27.49 3.92
C TYR A 210 4.43 -27.73 2.70
N VAL A 211 5.55 -28.44 2.88
CA VAL A 211 6.58 -28.56 1.85
C VAL A 211 6.73 -29.97 1.26
N ALA A 212 5.90 -30.89 1.73
CA ALA A 212 5.97 -32.29 1.25
C ALA A 212 4.54 -32.82 1.01
N PRO A 213 4.38 -33.75 0.08
CA PRO A 213 3.06 -34.35 -0.21
C PRO A 213 2.45 -34.97 1.04
N LYS A 214 1.24 -34.51 1.40
CA LYS A 214 0.59 -34.85 2.67
C LYS A 214 0.39 -36.37 2.84
N TYR A 215 -0.04 -37.04 1.79
CA TYR A 215 -0.32 -38.48 1.87
C TYR A 215 0.92 -39.31 2.22
N LEU A 216 2.13 -38.83 1.88
CA LEU A 216 3.39 -39.52 2.23
C LEU A 216 3.84 -39.24 3.68
N LEU A 217 3.22 -38.25 4.35
CA LEU A 217 3.58 -37.90 5.73
C LEU A 217 2.69 -38.55 6.78
N ILE A 218 1.50 -39.02 6.43
CA ILE A 218 0.47 -39.49 7.37
C ILE A 218 1.05 -40.53 8.33
N ASP A 219 1.67 -41.57 7.82
CA ASP A 219 2.25 -42.65 8.66
C ASP A 219 3.25 -42.11 9.66
N LYS A 220 4.13 -41.19 9.24
CA LYS A 220 5.14 -40.58 10.14
C LYS A 220 4.53 -39.69 11.21
N LEU A 221 3.45 -38.98 10.86
CA LEU A 221 2.70 -38.16 11.82
C LEU A 221 2.00 -39.06 12.86
N GLU A 222 1.40 -40.16 12.42
CA GLU A 222 0.77 -41.14 13.32
C GLU A 222 1.79 -41.79 14.25
N GLU A 223 2.94 -42.23 13.70
CA GLU A 223 4.03 -42.78 14.53
C GLU A 223 4.52 -41.79 15.59
N THR A 224 4.65 -40.52 15.20
CA THR A 224 5.03 -39.43 16.11
C THR A 224 3.96 -39.24 17.19
N LEU A 225 2.69 -39.25 16.83
CA LEU A 225 1.59 -39.14 17.79
C LEU A 225 1.59 -40.34 18.79
N LYS A 226 1.83 -41.58 18.28
CA LYS A 226 1.97 -42.78 19.14
C LYS A 226 3.15 -42.64 20.09
N GLU A 227 4.30 -42.10 19.62
CA GLU A 227 5.49 -41.86 20.47
C GLU A 227 5.14 -40.85 21.58
N LEU A 228 4.45 -39.78 21.27
CA LEU A 228 4.09 -38.72 22.23
C LEU A 228 3.17 -39.24 23.35
N LYS A 229 2.33 -40.24 23.08
CA LYS A 229 1.46 -40.87 24.11
C LYS A 229 2.29 -41.47 25.23
N THR A 230 3.46 -41.99 24.94
CA THR A 230 4.33 -42.70 25.92
C THR A 230 5.58 -41.91 26.34
N ARG A 231 5.92 -40.86 25.59
CA ARG A 231 7.13 -40.06 25.77
C ARG A 231 7.13 -39.39 27.14
N ARG A 232 8.20 -39.57 27.89
CA ARG A 232 8.35 -38.92 29.19
C ARG A 232 8.62 -37.42 29.05
N PRO A 233 7.89 -36.58 29.77
CA PRO A 233 8.12 -35.13 29.71
C PRO A 233 9.47 -34.76 30.33
N ASP A 234 9.98 -33.59 30.02
CA ASP A 234 11.22 -33.10 30.61
C ASP A 234 10.98 -32.76 32.09
N LYS A 235 11.87 -33.24 32.95
CA LYS A 235 11.80 -33.00 34.41
C LYS A 235 12.15 -31.57 34.82
N LYS A 236 12.75 -30.81 33.94
CA LYS A 236 13.08 -29.41 34.26
C LYS A 236 11.87 -28.50 33.97
N LYS A 237 11.32 -27.94 35.02
CA LYS A 237 10.28 -26.92 34.92
C LYS A 237 10.85 -25.68 34.23
N SER A 238 10.68 -25.61 32.94
CA SER A 238 10.79 -24.34 32.26
C SER A 238 9.50 -23.58 32.48
N VAL A 239 9.55 -22.38 32.94
CA VAL A 239 8.38 -21.52 33.05
C VAL A 239 7.77 -21.36 31.67
N PRO A 240 6.51 -21.75 31.48
CA PRO A 240 5.88 -21.57 30.18
C PRO A 240 5.68 -20.08 29.91
N ARG A 241 6.35 -19.58 28.92
CA ARG A 241 6.13 -18.22 28.45
C ARG A 241 5.52 -18.28 27.04
N ALA A 242 4.46 -17.57 26.84
CA ALA A 242 3.91 -17.41 25.51
C ALA A 242 4.94 -16.64 24.68
N CYS A 243 5.57 -17.32 23.76
CA CYS A 243 6.39 -16.64 22.76
C CYS A 243 5.47 -16.15 21.66
N GLY A 244 5.55 -14.88 21.34
CA GLY A 244 4.95 -14.33 20.16
C GLY A 244 5.42 -15.10 18.93
N HIS A 245 4.53 -15.39 18.04
CA HIS A 245 4.83 -16.22 16.88
C HIS A 245 5.49 -15.42 15.79
N CYS A 246 6.64 -15.84 15.39
CA CYS A 246 7.29 -15.29 14.21
C CYS A 246 6.80 -16.07 12.99
N ARG A 247 6.19 -15.35 12.04
CA ARG A 247 5.62 -15.91 10.82
C ARG A 247 6.65 -16.44 9.80
N LEU A 248 7.92 -16.28 10.09
CA LEU A 248 8.97 -16.52 9.10
C LEU A 248 9.32 -18.00 9.03
N GLY A 249 8.75 -18.73 8.07
CA GLY A 249 8.95 -20.16 7.91
C GLY A 249 10.41 -20.59 7.94
N GLY A 250 11.26 -20.05 7.10
CA GLY A 250 12.69 -20.37 7.04
C GLY A 250 13.48 -19.81 8.21
N ARG A 251 13.18 -18.60 8.63
CA ARG A 251 13.85 -18.00 9.79
C ARG A 251 13.47 -18.61 11.14
N UNK A 252 12.40 -18.93 11.12
CA UNK A 252 11.98 -19.52 12.26
C UNK A 252 12.60 -20.78 12.51
N TYR A 253 12.67 -21.37 11.58
CA TYR A 253 13.40 -22.62 11.69
C TYR A 253 14.82 -22.42 12.23
N ARG A 254 15.57 -21.50 11.63
CA ARG A 254 16.93 -21.18 12.12
C ARG A 254 16.94 -20.63 13.53
N LEU A 255 15.97 -19.79 13.87
CA LEU A 255 15.84 -19.24 15.22
C LEU A 255 15.57 -20.35 16.23
N HIS A 256 14.72 -21.32 15.91
CA HIS A 256 14.46 -22.49 16.75
C HIS A 256 15.70 -23.38 16.89
N GLN A 257 16.46 -23.54 15.81
CA GLN A 257 17.74 -24.25 15.86
C GLN A 257 18.76 -23.55 16.77
N ALA A 258 18.92 -22.25 16.62
CA ALA A 258 19.84 -21.46 17.43
C ALA A 258 19.47 -21.49 18.93
N ARG A 259 18.18 -21.60 19.23
CA ARG A 259 17.66 -21.64 20.60
C ARG A 259 17.50 -23.06 21.17
N ARG A 260 17.99 -24.07 20.45
CA ARG A 260 17.88 -25.46 20.88
C ARG A 260 18.52 -25.69 22.27
N GLY A 261 19.52 -24.86 22.60
CA GLY A 261 20.18 -24.88 23.92
C GLY A 261 19.40 -24.18 25.04
N HIS A 262 18.43 -23.37 24.68
CA HIS A 262 17.61 -22.60 25.61
C HIS A 262 16.17 -23.12 25.57
N ARG A 263 15.81 -24.02 26.40
CA ARG A 263 14.51 -24.71 26.43
C ARG A 263 13.30 -23.78 26.49
N CYS A 264 12.96 -23.17 25.33
CA CYS A 264 11.74 -22.40 25.18
C CYS A 264 10.64 -23.32 24.69
N LEU A 265 9.56 -23.40 25.44
CA LEU A 265 8.37 -24.15 25.07
C LEU A 265 7.35 -23.20 24.46
N CYS A 266 7.09 -23.33 23.16
CA CYS A 266 6.00 -22.64 22.53
C CYS A 266 4.68 -23.30 22.91
N LEU A 267 3.89 -22.63 23.71
CA LEU A 267 2.63 -23.14 24.23
C LEU A 267 1.43 -22.88 23.28
N ARG A 268 1.57 -21.94 22.35
CA ARG A 268 0.47 -21.61 21.44
C ARG A 268 0.69 -22.25 20.07
N ARG A 269 -0.39 -22.63 19.47
CA ARG A 269 -0.41 -23.11 18.09
C ARG A 269 0.14 -22.03 17.16
N PRO A 270 0.85 -22.40 16.09
CA PRO A 270 1.15 -21.44 15.04
C PRO A 270 -0.13 -20.79 14.54
N LEU A 271 -0.10 -19.51 14.32
CA LEU A 271 -1.22 -18.77 13.70
C LEU A 271 -1.69 -19.46 12.40
N LEU A 272 -0.76 -20.08 11.71
CA LEU A 272 -1.01 -20.84 10.48
C LEU A 272 -2.05 -21.96 10.64
N LEU A 273 -2.18 -22.54 11.84
CA LEU A 273 -3.18 -23.58 12.08
C LEU A 273 -4.58 -23.01 12.42
N ARG A 274 -4.66 -21.74 12.75
CA ARG A 274 -5.96 -21.10 13.00
C ARG A 274 -6.70 -20.73 11.70
N LEU A 275 -5.97 -20.68 10.59
CA LEU A 275 -6.54 -20.29 9.30
C LEU A 275 -7.02 -21.49 8.47
N VAL A 276 -6.72 -22.69 8.91
CA VAL A 276 -7.40 -23.87 8.37
C VAL A 276 -8.82 -23.84 8.93
N PRO A 277 -9.86 -23.76 8.09
CA PRO A 277 -11.24 -23.75 8.58
C PRO A 277 -11.41 -24.92 9.55
N GLY A 278 -11.85 -24.63 10.73
CA GLY A 278 -12.20 -25.66 11.69
C GLY A 278 -13.21 -26.57 11.02
N SER A 279 -12.74 -27.76 10.76
CA SER A 279 -13.59 -28.73 10.08
C SER A 279 -14.88 -28.90 10.83
N UNK A 280 -15.87 -28.35 10.48
CA UNK A 280 -16.73 -28.78 10.79
C UNK A 280 -16.68 -29.88 10.37
N SER A 281 -16.48 -30.79 11.04
CA SER A 281 -16.73 -32.12 10.71
C SER A 281 -18.16 -32.24 10.15
N ASP A 282 -18.26 -32.06 8.85
CA ASP A 282 -19.50 -32.48 8.19
C ASP A 282 -19.59 -34.00 8.34
N HIS A 283 -20.11 -34.39 9.47
CA HIS A 283 -20.67 -35.73 9.57
C HIS A 283 -21.92 -35.74 8.71
N ALA A 284 -21.75 -36.10 7.46
CA ALA A 284 -22.87 -36.51 6.61
C ALA A 284 -23.40 -37.85 7.15
N ASP A 285 -24.07 -37.79 8.30
CA ASP A 285 -24.84 -38.90 8.78
C ASP A 285 -26.29 -38.66 8.38
N GLY A 286 -26.74 -39.47 7.43
CA GLY A 286 -28.07 -39.39 6.83
C GLY A 286 -29.19 -39.87 7.75
N ARG A 287 -29.31 -39.26 8.96
CA ARG A 287 -30.47 -39.51 9.82
C ARG A 287 -31.32 -38.27 9.88
N ARG A 288 -32.49 -38.36 9.26
CA ARG A 288 -33.61 -37.44 9.54
C ARG A 288 -33.99 -37.57 11.02
N GLY A 289 -33.50 -36.68 11.85
CA GLY A 289 -33.77 -36.64 13.28
C GLY A 289 -34.98 -35.80 13.62
N ARG A 290 -35.71 -36.26 14.64
CA ARG A 290 -36.81 -35.53 15.24
C ARG A 290 -36.35 -34.21 15.88
N THR A 291 -37.10 -33.17 15.66
CA THR A 291 -36.98 -31.90 16.39
C THR A 291 -37.51 -32.08 17.82
N ASP A 292 -36.65 -31.87 18.79
CA ASP A 292 -37.01 -31.78 20.19
C ASP A 292 -37.24 -30.29 20.56
N PRO A 293 -38.41 -29.90 21.04
CA PRO A 293 -38.73 -28.49 21.26
C PRO A 293 -38.14 -27.84 22.51
N ASP A 294 -37.39 -28.58 23.34
CA ASP A 294 -36.98 -28.07 24.66
C ASP A 294 -35.47 -27.73 24.79
N LEU A 295 -34.73 -27.59 23.67
CA LEU A 295 -33.34 -27.17 23.72
C LEU A 295 -33.21 -25.67 23.45
N PRO A 296 -32.40 -24.93 24.23
CA PRO A 296 -32.14 -23.52 23.97
C PRO A 296 -31.42 -23.32 22.64
N PRO A 297 -31.62 -22.20 21.98
CA PRO A 297 -31.05 -21.98 20.65
C PRO A 297 -29.53 -22.04 20.70
N VAL A 298 -28.98 -22.89 19.84
CA VAL A 298 -27.54 -22.95 19.60
C VAL A 298 -27.15 -21.69 18.83
N HIS A 299 -26.38 -20.82 19.44
CA HIS A 299 -25.83 -19.66 18.75
C HIS A 299 -24.99 -20.14 17.57
N GLU A 300 -25.32 -19.67 16.38
CA GLU A 300 -24.52 -19.86 15.19
C GLU A 300 -23.08 -19.36 15.43
N PRO A 301 -22.08 -20.11 15.02
CA PRO A 301 -20.71 -19.62 15.13
C PRO A 301 -20.54 -18.38 14.25
N ARG A 302 -20.15 -17.28 14.83
CA ARG A 302 -19.83 -16.06 14.11
C ARG A 302 -18.71 -16.35 13.09
N PRO A 303 -18.79 -15.82 11.87
CA PRO A 303 -17.72 -16.00 10.89
C PRO A 303 -16.40 -15.44 11.43
N VAL A 304 -15.34 -16.14 11.15
CA VAL A 304 -13.98 -15.72 11.54
C VAL A 304 -13.57 -14.55 10.63
N PRO A 305 -13.23 -13.39 11.18
CA PRO A 305 -12.80 -12.25 10.34
C PRO A 305 -11.58 -12.60 9.51
N ALA A 306 -11.50 -12.02 8.34
CA ALA A 306 -10.34 -12.12 7.45
C ALA A 306 -9.06 -11.66 8.18
N LEU A 307 -7.94 -12.06 7.66
CA LEU A 307 -6.59 -11.98 8.25
C LEU A 307 -6.21 -10.64 8.92
N TYR A 308 -6.93 -9.57 8.61
CA TYR A 308 -6.63 -8.25 9.13
C TYR A 308 -7.66 -7.74 10.15
N GLY A 309 -8.66 -8.57 10.49
CA GLY A 309 -9.60 -8.22 11.55
C GLY A 309 -8.98 -8.46 12.92
N TYR A 310 -8.67 -7.41 13.65
CA TYR A 310 -8.39 -7.53 15.08
C TYR A 310 -9.63 -8.10 15.78
N ALA A 311 -9.43 -9.09 16.63
CA ALA A 311 -10.53 -9.65 17.42
C ALA A 311 -11.17 -8.53 18.25
N GLN A 312 -12.44 -8.24 17.97
CA GLN A 312 -13.15 -7.13 18.59
C GLN A 312 -13.45 -7.32 20.09
N ASP A 313 -13.07 -8.44 20.71
CA ASP A 313 -13.48 -8.76 22.07
C ASP A 313 -12.31 -9.01 23.05
N ALA A 314 -11.26 -8.21 23.01
CA ALA A 314 -10.24 -8.30 24.06
C ALA A 314 -10.13 -6.96 24.81
N ARG A 315 -11.04 -6.72 25.75
CA ARG A 315 -10.74 -5.73 26.79
C ARG A 315 -9.54 -6.24 27.59
N PRO A 316 -8.48 -5.45 27.74
CA PRO A 316 -7.40 -5.87 28.60
C PRO A 316 -7.90 -6.02 30.04
N PRO A 317 -7.51 -7.08 30.76
CA PRO A 317 -7.88 -7.20 32.16
C PRO A 317 -7.30 -6.01 32.93
N ARG A 318 -8.09 -5.37 33.73
CA ARG A 318 -7.63 -4.35 34.67
C ARG A 318 -6.64 -5.00 35.62
N ILE A 319 -5.37 -4.65 35.49
CA ILE A 319 -4.35 -5.07 36.44
C ILE A 319 -4.57 -4.28 37.73
N ARG A 320 -5.10 -4.94 38.77
CA ARG A 320 -5.04 -4.40 40.12
C ARG A 320 -3.57 -4.35 40.53
N GLN A 321 -3.05 -3.15 40.69
CA GLN A 321 -1.78 -2.95 41.31
C GLN A 321 -1.88 -3.28 42.78
N GLN A 322 -1.27 -4.39 43.20
CA GLN A 322 -0.93 -4.62 44.60
C GLN A 322 0.51 -4.18 44.83
N PRO A 323 0.79 -3.42 45.84
CA PRO A 323 2.15 -3.03 46.15
C PRO A 323 2.94 -4.20 46.72
N CYS A 324 4.00 -4.57 46.02
CA CYS A 324 5.01 -5.48 46.58
C CYS A 324 5.98 -4.69 47.45
N GLN A 325 5.91 -4.95 48.73
CA GLN A 325 6.98 -4.50 49.65
C GLN A 325 8.19 -5.45 49.59
N GLY A 326 9.34 -4.87 49.34
CA GLY A 326 10.68 -5.22 49.80
C GLY A 326 11.29 -6.55 49.43
N VAL A 327 12.27 -6.50 48.56
CA VAL A 327 13.60 -7.07 48.88
C VAL A 327 14.66 -6.29 48.08
N CYS A 328 15.59 -5.72 48.79
CA CYS A 328 16.76 -5.01 48.29
C CYS A 328 17.79 -6.01 47.76
N GLY A 329 18.24 -5.90 46.54
CA GLY A 329 19.31 -6.72 45.99
C GLY A 329 19.94 -6.15 44.74
N ARG A 330 21.08 -5.57 44.91
CA ARG A 330 22.15 -5.21 43.97
C ARG A 330 21.75 -4.83 42.51
N ARG A 331 21.95 -3.56 42.23
CA ARG A 331 21.90 -2.97 40.90
C ARG A 331 23.10 -3.43 40.05
N HIS A 332 22.88 -4.16 39.03
CA HIS A 332 23.81 -4.22 37.90
C HIS A 332 23.32 -3.25 36.81
N HIS A 333 24.11 -2.21 36.58
CA HIS A 333 23.88 -1.31 35.42
C HIS A 333 24.24 -2.05 34.13
N LEU A 334 23.24 -2.46 33.39
CA LEU A 334 23.46 -2.82 32.00
C LEU A 334 23.38 -1.55 31.19
N ARG A 335 24.43 -1.24 30.47
CA ARG A 335 24.46 -0.07 29.57
C ARG A 335 23.47 -0.26 28.44
N ALA A 336 22.81 0.83 28.05
CA ALA A 336 21.76 0.88 27.03
C ALA A 336 22.24 0.46 25.63
N ASP A 337 23.54 0.46 25.41
CA ASP A 337 24.17 0.09 24.14
C ASP A 337 24.15 -1.42 23.81
N GLN A 338 23.71 -2.25 24.75
CA GLN A 338 23.61 -3.71 24.49
C GLN A 338 22.22 -4.19 24.02
N VAL A 339 21.21 -3.32 23.96
CA VAL A 339 19.83 -3.72 23.68
C VAL A 339 19.45 -3.49 22.21
N LEU A 340 20.21 -2.69 21.47
CA LEU A 340 19.87 -2.28 20.12
C LEU A 340 20.90 -2.65 19.03
N ARG A 341 21.47 -3.87 19.11
CA ARG A 341 22.22 -4.38 17.96
C ARG A 341 21.30 -5.24 17.10
N PRO A 342 21.09 -4.89 15.83
CA PRO A 342 20.41 -5.81 14.92
C PRO A 342 21.24 -7.07 14.77
N VAL A 343 20.59 -8.21 14.88
CA VAL A 343 21.19 -9.53 14.63
C VAL A 343 21.44 -9.64 13.13
N GLY A 344 22.62 -9.19 12.71
CA GLY A 344 22.92 -9.17 11.28
C GLY A 344 24.36 -8.86 10.95
N VAL A 345 25.31 -9.24 11.79
CA VAL A 345 26.72 -9.13 11.42
C VAL A 345 27.34 -10.49 11.37
N UNK A 346 27.64 -10.81 10.31
CA UNK A 346 28.16 -11.97 10.11
C UNK A 346 29.43 -12.16 10.60
N ALA A 347 29.63 -13.02 11.13
CA ALA A 347 30.93 -13.43 11.56
C ALA A 347 31.92 -13.49 10.38
N HIS A 348 32.89 -12.64 10.38
CA HIS A 348 34.03 -12.78 9.49
C HIS A 348 34.82 -14.00 9.91
N ALA A 349 34.65 -15.10 9.17
CA ALA A 349 35.61 -16.21 9.27
C ALA A 349 36.79 -15.88 8.33
N ARG A 350 37.95 -15.69 8.90
CA ARG A 350 39.19 -15.58 8.11
C ARG A 350 39.54 -16.93 7.53
N PHE A 351 39.48 -17.06 6.21
CA PHE A 351 40.16 -18.13 5.50
C PHE A 351 41.29 -17.56 4.68
N ALA A 352 42.50 -18.04 4.98
CA ALA A 352 43.68 -17.76 4.18
C ALA A 352 43.59 -18.49 2.83
N HIS A 353 43.90 -17.81 1.71
CA HIS A 353 43.83 -18.40 0.40
C HIS A 353 45.06 -18.24 -0.42
N PRO A 354 45.59 -19.18 -1.11
CA PRO A 354 46.68 -18.97 -2.06
C PRO A 354 46.23 -18.57 -3.42
N GLN A 355 46.99 -17.66 -3.99
CA GLN A 355 46.78 -17.06 -5.29
C GLN A 355 46.98 -18.03 -6.47
N ARG A 356 46.09 -17.98 -7.48
CA ARG A 356 46.43 -18.32 -8.86
C ARG A 356 45.64 -17.48 -9.88
N UNK A 357 46.16 -16.76 -10.59
CA UNK A 357 45.77 -15.94 -11.38
C UNK A 357 45.50 -16.37 -12.59
N LEU A 358 44.70 -16.08 -13.14
CA LEU A 358 44.59 -16.11 -14.60
C LEU A 358 44.15 -14.75 -15.09
N ARG A 359 45.01 -14.14 -15.92
CA ARG A 359 44.72 -12.90 -16.65
C ARG A 359 43.72 -13.16 -17.78
N LEU A 360 42.60 -12.42 -17.77
CA LEU A 360 41.86 -12.14 -18.98
C LEU A 360 41.53 -10.65 -18.98
N SER A 361 42.04 -9.98 -20.01
CA SER A 361 41.88 -8.56 -20.25
C SER A 361 40.53 -8.24 -20.88
N GLY A 362 39.89 -7.25 -20.41
CA GLY A 362 38.65 -6.69 -20.95
C GLY A 362 37.93 -5.82 -19.92
N ALA A 363 38.45 -4.62 -19.77
CA ALA A 363 37.89 -3.67 -18.85
C ALA A 363 36.62 -3.02 -19.43
N VAL A 364 35.51 -3.34 -18.86
CA VAL A 364 34.33 -2.46 -18.93
C VAL A 364 34.17 -1.88 -17.53
N ARG A 365 34.38 -0.58 -17.41
CA ARG A 365 34.24 0.15 -16.14
C ARG A 365 32.77 0.58 -15.97
N UNK A 366 32.08 0.13 -14.99
CA UNK A 366 31.04 0.53 -14.67
C UNK A 366 31.30 1.54 -13.84
N PRO A 367 30.59 2.40 -13.91
CA PRO A 367 30.78 3.48 -12.97
C PRO A 367 30.32 3.08 -11.54
N PRO A 368 31.04 3.54 -10.53
CA PRO A 368 30.72 3.15 -9.15
C PRO A 368 29.60 4.03 -8.61
N VAL A 369 28.43 3.61 -8.79
CA VAL A 369 27.26 4.34 -8.24
C VAL A 369 26.76 3.81 -6.90
N UNK A 370 27.38 2.95 -6.56
CA UNK A 370 26.83 2.40 -5.45
C UNK A 370 27.50 2.42 -4.17
N HIS A 371 28.29 2.90 -4.05
CA HIS A 371 28.95 2.69 -2.76
C HIS A 371 28.92 3.90 -1.81
N ARG A 372 28.22 4.95 -2.16
CA ARG A 372 28.21 6.15 -1.30
C ARG A 372 27.13 6.17 -0.22
N PHE A 373 26.18 5.25 -0.27
CA PHE A 373 25.07 5.25 0.67
C PHE A 373 25.23 4.30 1.88
N LEU A 374 26.33 3.57 1.94
CA LEU A 374 26.55 2.61 3.02
C LEU A 374 27.76 2.92 3.89
N ARG A 375 27.88 4.15 4.38
CA ARG A 375 28.76 4.44 5.51
C ARG A 375 27.92 4.63 6.76
N PRO A 376 28.16 3.84 7.82
CA PRO A 376 27.37 3.91 9.04
C PRO A 376 27.66 5.12 9.94
N ASP A 377 28.47 6.08 9.47
CA ASP A 377 29.05 7.08 10.38
C ASP A 377 28.31 8.43 10.37
N ALA A 378 27.17 8.52 9.71
CA ALA A 378 26.44 9.78 9.64
C ALA A 378 24.98 9.64 10.07
N HIS A 379 24.80 9.34 11.34
CA HIS A 379 23.51 9.60 11.96
C HIS A 379 23.59 10.89 12.77
N PRO A 380 22.89 11.95 12.37
CA PRO A 380 22.86 13.19 13.14
C PRO A 380 22.05 13.13 14.44
N CYS A 381 21.51 11.99 14.79
CA CYS A 381 20.65 11.88 15.99
C CYS A 381 21.38 11.89 17.31
N ALA A 382 22.72 11.87 17.31
CA ALA A 382 23.50 11.90 18.53
C ALA A 382 23.74 13.31 19.11
N GLY A 383 23.26 14.35 18.43
CA GLY A 383 23.55 15.74 18.81
C GLY A 383 22.46 16.49 19.56
N ILE A 384 21.28 15.89 19.73
CA ILE A 384 20.13 16.61 20.29
C ILE A 384 19.88 16.31 21.78
N CYS A 385 20.54 15.30 22.34
CA CYS A 385 20.39 14.95 23.76
C CYS A 385 21.37 15.63 24.71
N GLY A 386 21.85 16.79 24.36
CA GLY A 386 22.80 17.43 25.23
C GLY A 386 22.71 18.94 25.28
N LYS A 387 21.64 19.50 25.78
CA LYS A 387 21.59 20.80 26.45
C LYS A 387 20.16 21.18 26.86
N HIS A 388 19.64 20.51 27.86
CA HIS A 388 18.66 21.17 28.72
C HIS A 388 19.09 20.86 30.14
N GLY A 389 19.59 21.91 30.82
CA GLY A 389 19.94 21.84 32.22
C GLY A 389 18.70 21.60 33.05
N ASP A 390 18.92 20.76 34.04
CA ASP A 390 17.94 20.37 35.02
C ASP A 390 17.32 21.59 35.71
N GLN A 391 16.04 21.80 35.48
CA GLN A 391 15.20 22.48 36.47
C GLN A 391 14.14 21.45 36.87
N GLU A 392 14.40 20.80 37.98
CA GLU A 392 13.40 20.01 38.66
C GLU A 392 12.30 20.89 39.19
N ASP A 393 11.14 20.83 38.56
CA ASP A 393 9.93 21.38 39.18
C ASP A 393 9.18 20.22 39.83
N SER A 394 8.98 20.38 41.11
CA SER A 394 8.52 19.32 42.04
C SER A 394 7.00 19.07 41.99
N ARG A 395 6.39 19.10 40.82
CA ARG A 395 4.99 18.70 40.63
C ARG A 395 4.89 17.70 39.48
N GLY A 396 4.74 16.43 39.85
CA GLY A 396 4.71 15.31 38.91
C GLY A 396 3.46 15.26 38.07
N GLU A 397 3.25 16.22 37.23
CA GLU A 397 2.35 16.10 36.07
C GLU A 397 3.17 16.43 34.84
N THR A 398 3.42 15.40 34.07
CA THR A 398 3.99 15.56 32.73
C THR A 398 2.96 16.28 31.89
N VAL A 399 3.02 17.61 31.89
CA VAL A 399 2.27 18.41 30.92
C VAL A 399 2.94 18.17 29.59
N MET A 400 2.37 17.31 28.78
CA MET A 400 2.74 17.24 27.38
C MET A 400 2.61 18.63 26.81
N SER A 401 3.72 19.19 26.38
CA SER A 401 3.78 20.52 25.77
C SER A 401 2.79 20.57 24.61
N ASN A 402 1.78 21.39 24.74
CA ASN A 402 0.77 21.66 23.71
C ASN A 402 1.35 22.49 22.55
N LYS A 403 2.53 22.14 22.08
CA LYS A 403 3.07 22.76 20.85
C LYS A 403 2.22 22.33 19.66
N ARG A 404 1.53 23.27 19.08
CA ARG A 404 0.70 23.05 17.89
C ARG A 404 1.60 22.91 16.66
N ILE A 405 1.39 21.84 15.91
CA ILE A 405 2.02 21.69 14.61
C ILE A 405 1.55 22.82 13.70
N GLY A 406 2.42 23.22 12.81
CA GLY A 406 2.20 24.42 12.03
C GLY A 406 2.55 25.68 12.80
N CYS A 407 2.36 25.70 14.14
CA CYS A 407 2.79 26.86 14.95
C CYS A 407 4.29 26.85 15.24
N GLU A 408 4.92 25.68 15.32
CA GLU A 408 6.39 25.58 15.42
C GLU A 408 7.08 26.08 14.16
N ASN A 409 6.45 25.85 13.01
CA ASN A 409 6.96 26.27 11.71
C ASN A 409 6.26 27.52 11.16
N PHE A 410 5.42 28.15 11.96
CA PHE A 410 4.74 29.38 11.57
C PHE A 410 5.78 30.47 11.29
N GLY A 411 5.77 31.01 10.08
CA GLY A 411 6.77 31.97 9.62
C GLY A 411 7.99 31.32 8.96
N LYS A 412 8.16 30.00 9.07
CA LYS A 412 9.21 29.27 8.36
C LYS A 412 8.71 28.77 7.01
N PHE A 413 8.01 29.63 6.30
CA PHE A 413 7.45 29.29 5.01
C PHE A 413 8.55 29.13 3.97
N TYR A 414 8.34 28.17 3.13
CA TYR A 414 9.24 27.80 2.10
C TYR A 414 9.37 28.91 1.05
N THR A 415 10.57 29.40 0.81
CA THR A 415 10.84 30.31 -0.30
C THR A 415 11.98 29.75 -1.14
N GLU A 416 11.73 29.53 -2.39
CA GLU A 416 12.76 29.08 -3.33
C GLU A 416 13.56 30.25 -3.89
N GLY A 417 14.28 30.93 -3.04
CA GLY A 417 15.21 31.98 -3.42
C GLY A 417 14.58 33.04 -4.33
N LYS A 418 15.28 33.38 -5.40
CA LYS A 418 14.90 34.46 -6.32
C LYS A 418 14.02 34.02 -7.50
N VAL A 419 13.60 32.77 -7.56
CA VAL A 419 12.84 32.27 -8.71
C VAL A 419 11.52 33.01 -8.86
N ARG A 420 10.91 33.41 -7.76
CA ARG A 420 9.71 34.24 -7.74
C ARG A 420 9.74 35.46 -8.63
N ASN A 421 10.88 36.08 -8.73
CA ASN A 421 11.02 37.37 -9.42
C ASN A 421 11.41 37.22 -10.88
N ARG A 422 11.37 36.01 -11.41
CA ARG A 422 11.79 35.73 -12.78
C ARG A 422 10.72 35.88 -13.82
N ARG A 423 9.50 36.25 -13.44
CA ARG A 423 8.49 36.62 -14.43
C ARG A 423 8.99 37.83 -15.19
N GLU A 424 9.22 37.63 -16.48
CA GLU A 424 9.51 38.74 -17.36
C GLU A 424 8.30 39.69 -17.37
N TRP A 425 8.54 40.98 -17.37
CA TRP A 425 7.48 41.95 -17.48
C TRP A 425 6.83 41.82 -18.83
N ARG A 426 5.54 41.47 -18.84
CA ARG A 426 4.77 41.22 -20.06
C ARG A 426 3.83 42.36 -20.42
N GLY A 427 3.91 43.44 -19.68
CA GLY A 427 3.12 44.62 -19.91
C GLY A 427 1.99 44.87 -18.92
N VAL A 428 1.36 46.04 -19.06
CA VAL A 428 0.33 46.51 -18.10
C VAL A 428 -0.85 45.54 -18.01
N LYS A 429 -1.28 44.98 -19.14
CA LYS A 429 -2.44 44.05 -19.18
C LYS A 429 -2.21 42.80 -18.33
N ASP A 430 -1.05 42.19 -18.42
CA ASP A 430 -0.72 40.99 -17.67
C ASP A 430 -0.51 41.28 -16.19
N THR A 431 0.09 42.43 -15.89
CA THR A 431 0.23 42.91 -14.51
C THR A 431 -1.14 43.11 -13.86
N LEU A 432 -2.08 43.73 -14.57
CA LEU A 432 -3.46 43.89 -14.05
C LEU A 432 -4.17 42.56 -13.87
N TYR A 433 -3.92 41.60 -14.76
CA TYR A 433 -4.46 40.24 -14.63
C TYR A 433 -3.93 39.57 -13.34
N ASP A 434 -2.62 39.63 -13.10
CA ASP A 434 -1.99 39.04 -11.91
C ASP A 434 -2.55 39.68 -10.62
N TYR A 435 -2.70 41.01 -10.58
CA TYR A 435 -3.32 41.71 -9.44
C TYR A 435 -4.79 41.33 -9.24
N SER A 436 -5.55 41.19 -10.34
CA SER A 436 -6.98 40.81 -10.23
C SER A 436 -7.12 39.40 -9.68
N ARG A 437 -6.25 38.50 -10.10
CA ARG A 437 -6.22 37.11 -9.60
C ARG A 437 -5.84 37.07 -8.12
N TRP A 438 -4.79 37.78 -7.78
CA TRP A 438 -4.37 37.88 -6.35
C TRP A 438 -5.52 38.40 -5.48
N LEU A 439 -6.21 39.45 -5.93
CA LEU A 439 -7.38 40.01 -5.25
C LEU A 439 -8.51 38.97 -5.14
N HIS A 440 -8.70 38.13 -6.16
CA HIS A 440 -9.71 37.06 -6.14
C HIS A 440 -9.38 36.05 -5.02
N ILE A 441 -8.14 35.55 -4.97
CA ILE A 441 -7.67 34.62 -3.93
C ILE A 441 -7.83 35.23 -2.55
N MET A 442 -7.40 36.50 -2.37
CA MET A 442 -7.54 37.19 -1.09
C MET A 442 -9.01 37.36 -0.69
N THR A 443 -9.91 37.49 -1.68
CA THR A 443 -11.35 37.55 -1.42
C THR A 443 -11.90 36.21 -0.93
N ILE A 444 -11.44 35.07 -1.49
CA ILE A 444 -11.82 33.74 -1.01
C ILE A 444 -11.36 33.58 0.44
N LEU A 445 -10.10 33.89 0.73
CA LEU A 445 -9.53 33.80 2.09
C LEU A 445 -10.28 34.71 3.08
N ALA A 446 -10.57 35.95 2.69
CA ALA A 446 -11.32 36.89 3.54
C ALA A 446 -12.72 36.35 3.83
N LYS A 447 -13.46 35.88 2.81
CA LYS A 447 -14.79 35.27 2.98
C LYS A 447 -14.75 34.05 3.91
N PHE A 448 -13.66 33.28 3.87
CA PHE A 448 -13.45 32.13 4.75
C PHE A 448 -13.23 32.60 6.20
N ILE A 449 -12.28 33.53 6.40
CA ILE A 449 -11.84 33.98 7.74
C ILE A 449 -12.93 34.73 8.49
N VAL A 450 -13.78 35.54 7.85
CA VAL A 450 -14.80 36.32 8.57
C VAL A 450 -15.86 35.45 9.26
N LYS A 451 -15.95 34.21 9.00
CA LYS A 451 -16.92 33.28 9.63
C LYS A 451 -16.41 32.91 11.04
N PRO A 452 -17.18 33.17 12.12
CA PRO A 452 -16.70 32.85 13.47
C PRO A 452 -16.30 31.42 13.70
N ARG A 453 -16.99 30.46 13.07
CA ARG A 453 -16.64 29.04 13.17
C ARG A 453 -15.26 28.74 12.60
N ASN A 454 -14.90 29.40 11.48
CA ASN A 454 -13.60 29.17 10.83
C ASN A 454 -12.47 29.79 11.68
N ILE A 455 -12.72 30.96 12.32
CA ILE A 455 -11.79 31.53 13.31
C ILE A 455 -11.57 30.53 14.47
N LYS A 456 -12.67 29.95 14.99
CA LYS A 456 -12.60 28.96 16.08
C LYS A 456 -11.79 27.75 15.67
N ALA A 457 -11.95 27.28 14.42
CA ALA A 457 -11.21 26.16 13.85
C ALA A 457 -9.70 26.44 13.77
N MET A 458 -9.30 27.66 13.43
CA MET A 458 -7.88 28.08 13.40
C MET A 458 -7.19 27.93 14.77
N PHE A 459 -7.96 28.01 15.86
CA PHE A 459 -7.43 27.82 17.22
C PHE A 459 -7.60 26.37 17.73
N ARG A 460 -8.51 25.59 17.12
CA ARG A 460 -8.76 24.22 17.55
C ARG A 460 -7.82 23.22 16.86
N TYR A 461 -7.61 23.40 15.56
CA TYR A 461 -6.88 22.45 14.72
C TYR A 461 -5.49 22.98 14.41
N ARG A 462 -4.46 22.20 14.75
CA ARG A 462 -3.04 22.56 14.56
C ARG A 462 -2.70 22.81 13.10
N TRP A 463 -3.20 21.94 12.23
CA TRP A 463 -2.91 21.97 10.78
C TRP A 463 -3.48 23.22 10.08
N MET A 464 -4.47 23.87 10.65
CA MET A 464 -5.08 25.08 10.06
C MET A 464 -4.08 26.23 9.85
N ALA A 465 -3.01 26.28 10.64
CA ALA A 465 -1.97 27.31 10.47
C ALA A 465 -1.30 27.24 9.10
N ASN A 466 -1.20 26.04 8.52
CA ASN A 466 -0.56 25.85 7.21
C ASN A 466 -1.29 26.59 6.09
N TYR A 467 -2.60 26.78 6.22
CA TYR A 467 -3.43 27.44 5.20
C TYR A 467 -3.09 28.94 5.02
N LEU A 468 -2.34 29.54 5.92
CA LEU A 468 -1.82 30.91 5.74
C LEU A 468 -0.75 30.96 4.63
N ALA A 469 -0.21 29.82 4.20
CA ALA A 469 0.77 29.74 3.12
C ALA A 469 0.14 29.69 1.71
N VAL A 470 -1.18 29.61 1.58
CA VAL A 470 -1.86 29.47 0.26
C VAL A 470 -1.39 30.51 -0.76
N PRO A 471 -1.26 31.81 -0.44
CA PRO A 471 -0.80 32.80 -1.43
C PRO A 471 0.61 32.51 -1.96
N MET A 472 1.46 31.90 -1.14
CA MET A 472 2.83 31.55 -1.52
C MET A 472 2.87 30.30 -2.43
N MET A 473 2.03 29.30 -2.15
CA MET A 473 1.91 28.08 -2.96
C MET A 473 1.51 28.42 -4.40
N VAL A 474 0.54 29.32 -4.58
CA VAL A 474 0.05 29.73 -5.90
C VAL A 474 1.20 30.25 -6.78
N ASP A 475 2.06 31.12 -6.26
CA ASP A 475 3.22 31.64 -6.99
C ASP A 475 4.24 30.52 -7.29
N ARG A 476 4.50 29.65 -6.30
CA ARG A 476 5.51 28.61 -6.39
C ARG A 476 5.21 27.62 -7.53
N HIS A 477 3.96 27.20 -7.66
CA HIS A 477 3.54 26.20 -8.65
C HIS A 477 3.39 26.75 -10.08
N THR A 478 3.64 28.06 -10.30
CA THR A 478 3.53 28.69 -11.64
C THR A 478 4.78 29.46 -12.07
N GLN A 479 5.89 29.30 -11.34
CA GLN A 479 7.14 30.02 -11.63
C GLN A 479 7.64 29.70 -13.04
N GLY A 480 8.02 30.74 -13.80
CA GLY A 480 8.61 30.58 -15.14
C GLY A 480 7.63 30.20 -16.22
N LEU A 481 6.36 29.93 -15.92
CA LEU A 481 5.35 29.59 -16.90
C LEU A 481 4.83 30.82 -17.62
N ARG A 482 4.32 30.64 -18.86
CA ARG A 482 4.03 31.74 -19.78
C ARG A 482 2.66 31.61 -20.46
N ASP A 483 2.17 32.75 -20.92
CA ASP A 483 1.06 32.88 -21.86
C ASP A 483 -0.21 32.09 -21.45
N GLU A 484 -0.75 31.37 -22.40
CA GLU A 484 -1.97 30.57 -22.22
C GLU A 484 -1.75 29.44 -21.21
N TYR A 485 -0.57 28.82 -21.19
CA TYR A 485 -0.26 27.75 -20.23
C TYR A 485 -0.32 28.27 -18.77
N LEU A 486 0.23 29.45 -18.51
CA LEU A 486 0.13 30.07 -17.19
C LEU A 486 -1.35 30.31 -16.82
N ARG A 487 -2.17 30.72 -17.79
CA ARG A 487 -3.61 30.94 -17.54
C ARG A 487 -4.37 29.64 -17.27
N ILE A 488 -3.98 28.55 -17.93
CA ILE A 488 -4.51 27.21 -17.68
C ILE A 488 -4.21 26.85 -16.22
N CYS A 489 -2.95 26.90 -15.82
CA CYS A 489 -2.54 26.59 -14.43
C CYS A 489 -3.26 27.46 -13.39
N HIS A 490 -3.50 28.74 -13.71
CA HIS A 490 -4.26 29.63 -12.83
C HIS A 490 -5.72 29.19 -12.68
N LEU A 491 -6.37 28.75 -13.77
CA LEU A 491 -7.75 28.25 -13.71
C LEU A 491 -7.84 26.98 -12.86
N GLU A 492 -6.88 26.07 -13.05
CA GLU A 492 -6.77 24.83 -12.27
C GLU A 492 -6.65 25.15 -10.78
N GLN A 493 -5.69 26.01 -10.42
CA GLN A 493 -5.44 26.42 -9.03
C GLN A 493 -6.64 27.14 -8.40
N ASP A 494 -7.23 28.09 -9.11
CA ASP A 494 -8.32 28.92 -8.56
C ASP A 494 -9.51 28.04 -8.17
N LEU A 495 -9.83 27.03 -8.99
CA LEU A 495 -10.95 26.13 -8.71
C LEU A 495 -10.63 25.19 -7.53
N VAL A 496 -9.42 24.66 -7.49
CA VAL A 496 -8.96 23.81 -6.37
C VAL A 496 -9.01 24.61 -5.05
N ILE A 497 -8.47 25.83 -5.02
CA ILE A 497 -8.48 26.68 -3.82
C ILE A 497 -9.92 26.99 -3.38
N GLU A 498 -10.79 27.30 -4.32
CA GLU A 498 -12.20 27.59 -4.02
C GLU A 498 -12.90 26.35 -3.43
N ASP A 499 -12.64 25.17 -3.99
CA ASP A 499 -13.27 23.94 -3.52
C ASP A 499 -12.75 23.50 -2.16
N VAL A 500 -11.42 23.59 -1.92
CA VAL A 500 -10.82 23.33 -0.61
C VAL A 500 -11.40 24.29 0.45
N ALA A 501 -11.58 25.56 0.12
CA ALA A 501 -12.19 26.52 1.05
C ALA A 501 -13.65 26.14 1.38
N LYS A 502 -14.42 25.63 0.42
CA LYS A 502 -15.79 25.12 0.64
C LYS A 502 -15.78 23.82 1.48
N LEU A 503 -14.83 22.94 1.23
CA LEU A 503 -14.64 21.69 2.00
C LEU A 503 -14.39 22.04 3.48
N LEU A 504 -13.41 22.90 3.76
CA LEU A 504 -13.07 23.34 5.12
C LEU A 504 -14.28 24.00 5.82
N ASP A 505 -14.96 24.89 5.13
CA ASP A 505 -16.15 25.57 5.69
C ASP A 505 -17.26 24.55 6.02
N SER A 506 -17.43 23.53 5.19
CA SER A 506 -18.40 22.46 5.40
C SER A 506 -18.01 21.58 6.59
N LEU A 507 -16.75 21.18 6.69
CA LEU A 507 -16.22 20.40 7.81
C LEU A 507 -16.49 21.14 9.14
N PHE A 508 -16.10 22.43 9.22
CA PHE A 508 -16.26 23.22 10.46
C PHE A 508 -17.72 23.55 10.76
N ARG A 509 -18.59 23.58 9.74
CA ARG A 509 -20.04 23.75 9.95
C ARG A 509 -20.64 22.54 10.67
N GLY A 510 -20.33 21.33 10.22
CA GLY A 510 -20.87 20.10 10.78
C GLY A 510 -20.17 19.63 12.05
N ASP A 511 -18.91 20.01 12.24
CA ASP A 511 -18.09 19.55 13.36
C ASP A 511 -18.77 19.83 14.71
N ARG A 512 -18.99 18.77 15.52
CA ARG A 512 -19.65 18.80 16.82
C ARG A 512 -18.97 19.76 17.82
N ARG A 513 -17.68 20.02 17.65
CA ARG A 513 -16.87 20.88 18.54
C ARG A 513 -16.79 22.34 18.10
N ILE A 514 -17.13 22.64 16.84
CA ILE A 514 -16.98 23.97 16.23
C ILE A 514 -18.35 24.56 15.88
N GLY A 515 -18.95 24.15 14.77
CA GLY A 515 -20.21 24.71 14.26
C GLY A 515 -21.44 24.02 14.80
N ASN A 516 -21.33 22.74 15.07
CA ASN A 516 -22.34 21.87 15.64
C ASN A 516 -23.71 21.92 14.94
N ASP A 517 -23.68 22.10 13.60
CA ASP A 517 -24.91 22.07 12.78
C ASP A 517 -25.30 20.62 12.53
N LYS A 518 -26.09 20.06 13.43
CA LYS A 518 -26.53 18.67 13.35
C LYS A 518 -27.29 18.36 12.05
N LYS A 519 -28.22 19.25 11.66
CA LYS A 519 -29.00 19.05 10.41
C LYS A 519 -28.11 18.98 9.18
N PHE A 520 -26.99 19.71 9.18
CA PHE A 520 -26.02 19.63 8.12
C PHE A 520 -25.20 18.33 8.24
N SER A 521 -24.73 18.03 9.44
CA SER A 521 -23.93 16.82 9.71
C SER A 521 -24.68 15.54 9.33
N ASP A 522 -26.00 15.48 9.60
CA ASP A 522 -26.87 14.32 9.24
C ASP A 522 -26.97 14.14 7.71
N LYS A 523 -26.49 15.08 6.91
CA LYS A 523 -26.46 14.99 5.44
C LYS A 523 -25.02 14.88 4.89
N VAL A 524 -24.06 14.57 5.74
CA VAL A 524 -22.66 14.38 5.34
C VAL A 524 -22.34 12.89 5.37
N VAL A 525 -21.78 12.41 4.27
CA VAL A 525 -21.12 11.10 4.17
C VAL A 525 -19.63 11.37 4.15
N LEU A 526 -18.92 10.82 5.10
CA LEU A 526 -17.45 10.91 5.11
C LEU A 526 -16.86 9.87 4.15
N VAL A 527 -15.80 10.25 3.47
CA VAL A 527 -15.04 9.34 2.60
C VAL A 527 -13.56 9.47 2.96
N ASP A 528 -12.84 8.40 2.78
CA ASP A 528 -11.38 8.49 2.86
C ASP A 528 -10.87 9.21 1.59
N GLU A 529 -9.81 9.94 1.73
CA GLU A 529 -9.21 10.71 0.64
C GLU A 529 -10.20 11.10 -0.46
N ASN A 530 -9.97 10.66 -1.68
CA ASN A 530 -10.75 11.05 -2.85
C ASN A 530 -11.34 9.85 -3.59
N GLU A 531 -11.37 8.68 -2.96
CA GLU A 531 -11.58 7.42 -3.69
C GLU A 531 -13.03 7.02 -3.86
N MET A 532 -13.89 7.42 -2.94
CA MET A 532 -15.23 6.84 -2.84
C MET A 532 -16.36 7.71 -3.39
N THR A 533 -16.03 8.76 -4.14
CA THR A 533 -17.05 9.72 -4.59
C THR A 533 -18.01 9.19 -5.63
N ALA A 534 -17.67 8.12 -6.35
CA ALA A 534 -18.58 7.50 -7.33
C ALA A 534 -19.89 7.04 -6.66
N VAL A 535 -19.83 6.49 -5.44
CA VAL A 535 -21.05 6.07 -4.71
C VAL A 535 -21.93 7.23 -4.28
N MET A 536 -21.48 8.48 -4.47
CA MET A 536 -22.23 9.68 -4.11
C MET A 536 -22.96 10.32 -5.30
N MET A 537 -22.71 9.83 -6.54
CA MET A 537 -23.22 10.47 -7.76
C MET A 537 -24.77 10.59 -7.77
N GLY A 538 -25.47 9.60 -7.26
CA GLY A 538 -26.92 9.59 -7.19
C GLY A 538 -27.53 10.18 -5.91
N PHE A 539 -26.75 10.88 -5.09
CA PHE A 539 -27.26 11.53 -3.86
C PHE A 539 -27.11 13.05 -3.95
N PRO A 540 -28.04 13.75 -4.64
CA PRO A 540 -27.88 15.18 -4.89
C PRO A 540 -27.93 16.06 -3.63
N THR A 541 -28.58 15.61 -2.57
CA THR A 541 -28.76 16.34 -1.31
C THR A 541 -27.63 16.09 -0.31
N LEU A 542 -26.91 14.99 -0.43
CA LEU A 542 -25.83 14.62 0.49
C LEU A 542 -24.52 15.33 0.12
N LYS A 543 -23.72 15.59 1.15
CA LYS A 543 -22.35 16.13 1.00
C LYS A 543 -21.33 15.01 1.21
N CYS A 544 -20.42 14.92 0.28
CA CYS A 544 -19.26 14.03 0.34
C CYS A 544 -18.08 14.83 0.88
N LEU A 545 -17.51 14.46 2.02
CA LEU A 545 -16.40 15.18 2.62
C LEU A 545 -15.33 14.19 3.13
N SER A 546 -14.05 14.49 2.83
CA SER A 546 -12.92 13.86 3.50
C SER A 546 -12.47 14.76 4.65
N ARG A 547 -12.27 14.19 5.83
CA ARG A 547 -11.82 14.95 7.01
C ARG A 547 -10.30 14.90 7.20
N GLU A 548 -9.65 13.87 6.65
CA GLU A 548 -8.20 13.64 6.74
C GLU A 548 -7.44 14.44 5.67
N THR A 549 -7.94 14.50 4.45
CA THR A 549 -7.30 15.18 3.31
C THR A 549 -6.87 16.61 3.61
N PRO A 550 -7.71 17.50 4.22
CA PRO A 550 -7.24 18.86 4.51
C PRO A 550 -6.16 18.92 5.59
N SER A 551 -6.17 18.00 6.53
CA SER A 551 -5.23 18.03 7.65
C SER A 551 -3.86 17.44 7.29
N THR A 552 -3.81 16.55 6.31
CA THR A 552 -2.60 15.87 5.85
C THR A 552 -2.20 16.35 4.46
N TYR A 553 -2.82 15.82 3.42
CA TYR A 553 -2.50 16.02 2.01
C TYR A 553 -2.36 17.51 1.66
N VAL A 554 -3.43 18.32 1.86
CA VAL A 554 -3.40 19.76 1.52
C VAL A 554 -2.40 20.50 2.41
N SER A 555 -2.31 20.15 3.69
CA SER A 555 -1.36 20.77 4.61
C SER A 555 0.09 20.56 4.17
N VAL A 556 0.42 19.36 3.68
CA VAL A 556 1.77 19.02 3.19
C VAL A 556 2.12 19.81 1.91
N LEU A 557 1.14 20.02 1.02
CA LEU A 557 1.34 20.90 -0.16
C LEU A 557 1.74 22.31 0.23
N LEU A 558 1.18 22.79 1.34
CA LEU A 558 1.38 24.16 1.84
C LEU A 558 2.65 24.29 2.68
N ASN A 559 2.96 23.29 3.48
CA ASN A 559 4.09 23.27 4.41
C ASN A 559 4.67 21.86 4.47
N GLN A 560 5.87 21.68 3.97
CA GLN A 560 6.53 20.37 3.85
C GLN A 560 6.64 19.61 5.20
N HIS A 561 6.63 20.33 6.33
CA HIS A 561 6.77 19.75 7.67
C HIS A 561 5.41 19.45 8.33
N ALA A 562 4.30 19.60 7.61
CA ALA A 562 2.95 19.52 8.19
C ALA A 562 2.59 18.14 8.73
N ALA A 563 3.10 17.07 8.11
CA ALA A 563 2.77 15.68 8.47
C ALA A 563 3.66 15.07 9.55
N GLU A 564 4.85 15.62 9.80
CA GLU A 564 5.88 15.00 10.66
C GLU A 564 5.34 14.56 12.03
N HIS A 565 4.60 15.44 12.70
CA HIS A 565 4.03 15.10 14.02
C HIS A 565 3.04 13.94 13.94
N TYR A 566 2.19 13.93 12.93
CA TYR A 566 1.15 12.91 12.82
C TYR A 566 1.76 11.54 12.48
N ILE A 567 2.81 11.53 11.66
CA ILE A 567 3.61 10.33 11.38
C ILE A 567 4.18 9.79 12.71
N ASP A 568 4.83 10.67 13.50
CA ASP A 568 5.42 10.28 14.78
C ASP A 568 4.34 9.74 15.75
N VAL A 569 3.17 10.39 15.83
CA VAL A 569 2.05 9.94 16.67
C VAL A 569 1.56 8.55 16.23
N ALA A 570 1.45 8.28 14.93
CA ALA A 570 1.02 6.99 14.41
C ALA A 570 2.02 5.88 14.75
N GLN A 571 3.31 6.17 14.60
CA GLN A 571 4.38 5.22 14.93
C GLN A 571 4.47 4.94 16.44
N GLU A 572 4.29 5.96 17.27
CA GLU A 572 4.20 5.80 18.73
C GLU A 572 2.97 4.98 19.15
N TYR A 573 1.87 5.09 18.42
CA TYR A 573 0.68 4.26 18.63
C TYR A 573 0.93 2.80 18.25
N GLY A 574 1.89 2.54 17.36
CA GLY A 574 2.31 1.19 16.97
C GLY A 574 2.13 0.83 15.51
N LEU A 575 1.88 1.79 14.64
CA LEU A 575 1.92 1.56 13.20
C LEU A 575 3.38 1.29 12.78
N ALA A 576 3.55 0.51 11.73
CA ALA A 576 4.88 0.15 11.27
C ALA A 576 5.49 1.30 10.45
N GLY A 577 6.65 1.78 10.83
CA GLY A 577 7.34 2.90 10.14
C GLY A 577 7.99 2.53 8.81
N ASP A 578 7.71 1.34 8.27
CA ASP A 578 8.18 0.91 6.94
C ASP A 578 7.02 0.81 5.94
N VAL A 579 5.91 1.50 6.22
CA VAL A 579 4.78 1.64 5.31
C VAL A 579 4.66 3.11 4.87
N CYS A 580 3.78 3.38 3.93
CA CYS A 580 3.59 4.73 3.37
C CYS A 580 3.23 5.74 4.47
N PRO A 581 3.93 6.88 4.58
CA PRO A 581 3.66 7.87 5.63
C PRO A 581 2.36 8.66 5.43
N MET A 582 1.74 8.60 4.25
CA MET A 582 0.46 9.28 4.01
C MET A 582 -0.65 8.68 4.88
N PRO A 583 -0.98 7.37 4.79
CA PRO A 583 -1.96 6.78 5.71
C PRO A 583 -1.52 6.80 7.19
N GLU A 584 -0.21 6.79 7.47
CA GLU A 584 0.28 6.98 8.83
C GLU A 584 -0.14 8.36 9.36
N ALA A 585 0.09 9.42 8.58
CA ALA A 585 -0.28 10.78 8.96
C ALA A 585 -1.79 10.91 9.18
N GLU A 586 -2.59 10.32 8.31
CA GLU A 586 -4.06 10.34 8.42
C GLU A 586 -4.54 9.64 9.71
N ALA A 587 -3.99 8.46 9.99
CA ALA A 587 -4.25 7.76 11.25
C ALA A 587 -3.79 8.62 12.44
N GLY A 588 -2.62 9.26 12.33
CA GLY A 588 -2.04 10.13 13.36
C GLY A 588 -2.95 11.32 13.69
N VAL A 589 -3.55 11.97 12.70
CA VAL A 589 -4.53 13.04 12.91
C VAL A 589 -5.72 12.55 13.74
N SER A 590 -6.20 11.34 13.41
CA SER A 590 -7.31 10.71 14.14
C SER A 590 -6.88 10.31 15.56
N ILE A 591 -5.70 9.73 15.74
CA ILE A 591 -5.15 9.33 17.05
C ILE A 591 -4.97 10.57 17.95
N ASP A 592 -4.45 11.67 17.41
CA ASP A 592 -4.17 12.92 18.15
C ASP A 592 -5.43 13.76 18.40
N ASP A 593 -6.61 13.27 18.05
CA ASP A 593 -7.92 13.98 18.17
C ASP A 593 -7.93 15.32 17.43
N ASP A 594 -7.19 15.43 16.32
CA ASP A 594 -7.08 16.68 15.55
C ASP A 594 -7.90 16.67 14.25
N ALA A 595 -8.80 15.67 14.09
CA ALA A 595 -9.75 15.59 12.97
C ALA A 595 -11.13 16.14 13.36
N PRO A 596 -11.87 16.81 12.45
CA PRO A 596 -13.26 17.21 12.69
C PRO A 596 -14.19 16.01 12.95
N VAL A 597 -15.20 16.18 13.82
CA VAL A 597 -16.16 15.11 14.15
C VAL A 597 -17.56 15.49 13.63
N LEU A 598 -17.94 14.85 12.53
CA LEU A 598 -19.22 15.09 11.86
C LEU A 598 -19.56 13.90 10.96
N GLY A 599 -20.76 13.83 10.46
CA GLY A 599 -21.20 12.87 9.46
C GLY A 599 -22.31 11.95 9.97
N ALA A 600 -23.16 11.51 9.06
CA ALA A 600 -24.19 10.50 9.30
C ALA A 600 -23.57 9.09 9.26
N CYS A 601 -22.65 8.88 8.32
CA CYS A 601 -21.91 7.63 8.14
C CYS A 601 -20.63 7.91 7.39
N ALA A 602 -19.80 6.89 7.25
CA ALA A 602 -18.56 6.93 6.47
C ALA A 602 -18.50 5.74 5.52
N VAL A 603 -17.96 5.98 4.33
CA VAL A 603 -17.58 4.91 3.40
C VAL A 603 -16.07 5.02 3.23
N GLN A 604 -15.36 3.98 3.63
CA GLN A 604 -13.90 3.93 3.51
C GLN A 604 -13.49 2.79 2.59
N CYS A 605 -12.49 3.02 1.80
CA CYS A 605 -12.00 2.02 0.88
C CYS A 605 -10.89 1.18 1.50
N ASN A 606 -10.99 -0.12 1.36
CA ASN A 606 -9.88 -1.01 1.59
C ASN A 606 -9.00 -1.01 0.35
N THR A 607 -8.20 0.03 0.21
CA THR A 607 -7.11 0.05 -0.76
C THR A 607 -6.16 -1.08 -0.39
N THR A 608 -5.67 -1.76 -1.38
CA THR A 608 -4.93 -2.99 -1.19
C THR A 608 -3.47 -2.79 -0.77
N CYS A 609 -3.07 -1.58 -0.40
CA CYS A 609 -1.73 -1.33 0.10
C CYS A 609 -1.66 -1.51 1.63
N ASP A 610 -0.50 -1.94 2.11
CA ASP A 610 -0.26 -2.21 3.54
C ASP A 610 -0.53 -0.98 4.41
N GLY A 611 -0.10 0.20 3.96
CA GLY A 611 -0.26 1.45 4.68
C GLY A 611 -1.74 1.85 4.83
N SER A 612 -2.49 1.84 3.73
CA SER A 612 -3.91 2.22 3.74
C SER A 612 -4.75 1.24 4.58
N LEU A 613 -4.48 -0.06 4.49
CA LEU A 613 -5.18 -1.04 5.31
C LEU A 613 -4.98 -0.80 6.81
N LEU A 614 -3.74 -0.45 7.21
CA LEU A 614 -3.43 -0.13 8.60
C LEU A 614 -4.08 1.19 9.03
N GLY A 615 -3.91 2.25 8.24
CA GLY A 615 -4.44 3.58 8.52
C GLY A 615 -5.96 3.57 8.61
N ASN A 616 -6.63 3.02 7.61
CA ASN A 616 -8.09 2.95 7.56
C ASN A 616 -8.67 2.10 8.70
N GLY A 617 -7.95 1.05 9.11
CA GLY A 617 -8.35 0.26 10.27
C GLY A 617 -8.38 1.08 11.57
N VAL A 618 -7.41 1.96 11.77
CA VAL A 618 -7.34 2.86 12.93
C VAL A 618 -8.44 3.93 12.84
N ILE A 619 -8.60 4.55 11.67
CA ILE A 619 -9.59 5.62 11.43
C ILE A 619 -11.01 5.07 11.63
N SER A 620 -11.32 3.90 11.05
CA SER A 620 -12.65 3.26 11.17
C SER A 620 -12.99 2.94 12.63
N LYS A 621 -12.02 2.39 13.35
CA LYS A 621 -12.19 2.09 14.78
C LYS A 621 -12.52 3.37 15.56
N ARG A 622 -11.82 4.48 15.26
CA ARG A 622 -12.08 5.78 15.88
C ARG A 622 -13.50 6.26 15.56
N LEU A 623 -13.87 6.26 14.27
CA LEU A 623 -15.18 6.70 13.81
C LEU A 623 -16.32 5.92 14.53
N GLU A 624 -16.23 4.60 14.55
CA GLU A 624 -17.28 3.75 15.12
C GLU A 624 -17.34 3.80 16.65
N LEU A 625 -16.19 3.62 17.32
CA LEU A 625 -16.19 3.40 18.76
C LEU A 625 -16.16 4.71 19.57
N GLU A 626 -15.54 5.76 19.05
CA GLU A 626 -15.38 7.02 19.77
C GLU A 626 -16.30 8.13 19.26
N ASP A 627 -16.42 8.25 17.94
CA ASP A 627 -17.23 9.31 17.32
C ASP A 627 -18.70 8.86 17.13
N GLY A 628 -18.97 7.55 17.16
CA GLY A 628 -20.32 6.99 16.98
C GLY A 628 -20.85 7.16 15.55
N ILE A 629 -19.95 7.08 14.57
CA ILE A 629 -20.25 7.23 13.14
C ILE A 629 -20.09 5.85 12.48
N PRO A 630 -21.18 5.24 11.98
CA PRO A 630 -21.07 3.93 11.33
C PRO A 630 -20.23 3.97 10.07
N VAL A 631 -19.45 2.91 9.82
CA VAL A 631 -18.50 2.84 8.70
C VAL A 631 -18.82 1.64 7.81
N PHE A 632 -18.90 1.88 6.52
CA PHE A 632 -18.89 0.83 5.50
C PHE A 632 -17.48 0.71 4.94
N GLN A 633 -16.91 -0.50 5.01
CA GLN A 633 -15.63 -0.78 4.36
C GLN A 633 -15.93 -1.29 2.95
N LEU A 634 -15.60 -0.53 1.93
CA LEU A 634 -15.71 -0.95 0.55
C LEU A 634 -14.43 -1.70 0.16
N ALA A 635 -14.57 -2.94 -0.25
CA ALA A 635 -13.44 -3.80 -0.60
C ALA A 635 -13.31 -3.89 -2.13
N ALA A 636 -12.36 -3.14 -2.68
CA ALA A 636 -12.09 -3.17 -4.12
C ALA A 636 -11.07 -4.27 -4.45
N PRO A 637 -11.28 -5.05 -5.52
CA PRO A 637 -10.32 -6.09 -5.91
C PRO A 637 -9.05 -5.48 -6.52
N LEU A 638 -7.92 -6.18 -6.34
CA LEU A 638 -6.62 -5.80 -6.93
C LEU A 638 -6.64 -5.94 -8.45
N ARG A 639 -7.24 -7.03 -8.93
CA ARG A 639 -7.27 -7.36 -10.37
C ARG A 639 -8.55 -6.88 -11.02
N HIS A 640 -8.93 -5.66 -10.77
CA HIS A 640 -10.19 -5.05 -11.21
C HIS A 640 -10.44 -5.12 -12.73
N ARG A 641 -9.39 -5.29 -13.54
CA ARG A 641 -9.52 -5.40 -15.00
C ARG A 641 -9.93 -6.80 -15.49
N GLU A 642 -9.89 -7.79 -14.60
CA GLU A 642 -10.29 -9.16 -14.93
C GLU A 642 -11.81 -9.30 -14.83
N ASP A 643 -12.41 -9.98 -15.80
CA ASP A 643 -13.88 -10.07 -15.93
C ASP A 643 -14.54 -10.74 -14.72
N ASP A 644 -13.87 -11.70 -14.11
CA ASP A 644 -14.48 -12.48 -13.02
C ASP A 644 -14.58 -11.75 -11.68
N VAL A 645 -13.94 -10.56 -11.53
CA VAL A 645 -14.07 -9.75 -10.31
C VAL A 645 -15.10 -8.62 -10.46
N GLN A 646 -15.59 -8.34 -11.66
CA GLN A 646 -16.43 -7.17 -11.93
C GLN A 646 -17.80 -7.23 -11.21
N GLU A 647 -18.42 -8.39 -11.16
CA GLU A 647 -19.69 -8.56 -10.43
C GLU A 647 -19.51 -8.32 -8.93
N TYR A 648 -18.42 -8.83 -8.37
CA TYR A 648 -18.09 -8.61 -6.95
C TYR A 648 -17.97 -7.10 -6.66
N ALA A 649 -17.24 -6.37 -7.50
CA ALA A 649 -17.02 -4.93 -7.35
C ALA A 649 -18.35 -4.16 -7.49
N ALA A 650 -19.18 -4.51 -8.49
CA ALA A 650 -20.50 -3.90 -8.67
C ALA A 650 -21.41 -4.16 -7.46
N GLN A 651 -21.35 -5.36 -6.87
CA GLN A 651 -22.14 -5.68 -5.67
C GLN A 651 -21.66 -4.87 -4.45
N GLU A 652 -20.35 -4.62 -4.32
CA GLU A 652 -19.82 -3.74 -3.26
C GLU A 652 -20.39 -2.31 -3.40
N ILE A 653 -20.52 -1.80 -4.62
CA ILE A 653 -21.16 -0.49 -4.88
C ILE A 653 -22.64 -0.51 -4.46
N ARG A 654 -23.39 -1.57 -4.82
CA ARG A 654 -24.79 -1.72 -4.39
C ARG A 654 -24.91 -1.71 -2.87
N ASN A 655 -24.04 -2.44 -2.20
CA ASN A 655 -24.01 -2.54 -0.73
C ASN A 655 -23.68 -1.18 -0.09
N ALA A 656 -22.73 -0.43 -0.64
CA ALA A 656 -22.34 0.91 -0.18
C ALA A 656 -23.51 1.90 -0.32
N ILE A 657 -24.18 1.88 -1.47
CA ILE A 657 -25.38 2.73 -1.71
C ILE A 657 -26.48 2.39 -0.69
N ALA A 658 -26.79 1.11 -0.49
CA ALA A 658 -27.79 0.66 0.48
C ALA A 658 -27.44 1.12 1.90
N PHE A 659 -26.17 1.02 2.28
CA PHE A 659 -25.68 1.48 3.57
C PHE A 659 -25.88 3.01 3.75
N ILE A 660 -25.55 3.79 2.72
CA ILE A 660 -25.75 5.26 2.75
C ILE A 660 -27.24 5.57 2.90
N GLU A 661 -28.11 4.90 2.14
CA GLU A 661 -29.57 5.07 2.24
C GLU A 661 -30.08 4.76 3.65
N GLU A 662 -29.61 3.68 4.25
CA GLU A 662 -30.00 3.27 5.60
C GLU A 662 -29.65 4.33 6.65
N HIS A 663 -28.44 4.89 6.57
CA HIS A 663 -27.91 5.75 7.64
C HIS A 663 -28.25 7.23 7.45
N THR A 664 -28.57 7.67 6.22
CA THR A 664 -28.92 9.06 5.94
C THR A 664 -30.43 9.28 5.74
N GLY A 665 -31.16 8.22 5.39
CA GLY A 665 -32.58 8.30 5.03
C GLY A 665 -32.85 8.86 3.64
N GLU A 666 -31.81 9.28 2.92
CA GLU A 666 -31.93 9.77 1.53
C GLU A 666 -31.94 8.58 0.58
N LYS A 667 -32.64 8.75 -0.56
CA LYS A 667 -32.73 7.68 -1.57
C LYS A 667 -31.94 8.01 -2.80
N TRP A 668 -31.41 6.97 -3.43
CA TRP A 668 -30.66 7.08 -4.68
C TRP A 668 -31.55 7.65 -5.79
N ASP A 669 -31.04 8.68 -6.49
CA ASP A 669 -31.72 9.36 -7.59
C ASP A 669 -30.99 9.07 -8.90
N TRP A 670 -31.58 8.28 -9.76
CA TRP A 670 -31.01 7.90 -11.05
C TRP A 670 -30.80 9.12 -11.97
N LYS A 671 -31.71 10.10 -11.90
CA LYS A 671 -31.54 11.33 -12.69
C LYS A 671 -30.24 12.08 -12.30
N ALA A 672 -30.03 12.23 -10.99
CA ALA A 672 -28.82 12.87 -10.48
C ALA A 672 -27.55 12.09 -10.90
N TYR A 673 -27.61 10.75 -10.83
CA TYR A 673 -26.51 9.88 -11.28
C TYR A 673 -26.17 10.16 -12.75
N PHE A 674 -27.15 10.08 -13.64
CA PHE A 674 -26.91 10.25 -15.10
C PHE A 674 -26.43 11.68 -15.45
N GLU A 675 -26.88 12.70 -14.73
CA GLU A 675 -26.35 14.06 -14.86
C GLU A 675 -24.87 14.15 -14.44
N CYS A 676 -24.48 13.43 -13.39
CA CYS A 676 -23.08 13.35 -12.98
C CYS A 676 -22.24 12.58 -14.02
N ALA A 677 -22.77 11.45 -14.52
CA ALA A 677 -22.11 10.63 -15.53
C ALA A 677 -21.83 11.44 -16.81
N GLU A 678 -22.79 12.26 -17.26
CA GLU A 678 -22.58 13.16 -18.41
C GLU A 678 -21.42 14.12 -18.17
N ARG A 679 -21.33 14.69 -16.97
CA ARG A 679 -20.23 15.62 -16.62
C ARG A 679 -18.87 14.92 -16.55
N VAL A 680 -18.85 13.68 -16.02
CA VAL A 680 -17.62 12.85 -15.98
C VAL A 680 -17.18 12.55 -17.42
N ASN A 681 -18.10 12.10 -18.29
CA ASN A 681 -17.79 11.84 -19.70
C ASN A 681 -17.24 13.08 -20.42
N TYR A 682 -17.80 14.25 -20.13
CA TYR A 682 -17.31 15.50 -20.69
C TYR A 682 -15.89 15.80 -20.23
N ALA A 683 -15.59 15.63 -18.94
CA ALA A 683 -14.25 15.82 -18.40
C ALA A 683 -13.27 14.83 -19.04
N THR A 684 -13.64 13.55 -19.14
CA THR A 684 -12.84 12.51 -19.81
C THR A 684 -12.54 12.91 -21.27
N LYS A 685 -13.55 13.37 -22.00
CA LYS A 685 -13.34 13.83 -23.38
C LYS A 685 -12.31 14.97 -23.44
N CYS A 686 -12.45 15.99 -22.60
CA CYS A 686 -11.47 17.10 -22.56
C CYS A 686 -10.05 16.60 -22.25
N ARG A 687 -9.91 15.68 -21.27
CA ARG A 687 -8.62 15.07 -20.91
C ARG A 687 -7.98 14.37 -22.13
N LEU A 688 -8.77 13.58 -22.85
CA LEU A 688 -8.28 12.88 -24.06
C LEU A 688 -7.80 13.88 -25.12
N GLU A 689 -8.54 14.97 -25.32
CA GLU A 689 -8.13 16.04 -26.24
C GLU A 689 -6.79 16.69 -25.82
N TRP A 690 -6.62 16.93 -24.52
CA TRP A 690 -5.36 17.48 -23.98
C TRP A 690 -4.20 16.49 -24.16
N LEU A 691 -4.42 15.22 -23.93
CA LEU A 691 -3.41 14.17 -24.13
C LEU A 691 -3.00 14.10 -25.62
N GLU A 692 -3.95 14.21 -26.55
CA GLU A 692 -3.63 14.24 -27.99
C GLU A 692 -2.76 15.46 -28.36
N MET A 693 -3.03 16.63 -27.78
CA MET A 693 -2.16 17.80 -27.97
C MET A 693 -0.75 17.55 -27.43
N ASN A 694 -0.66 16.86 -26.29
CA ASN A 694 0.64 16.59 -25.63
C ASN A 694 1.49 15.57 -26.39
N LYS A 695 0.90 14.75 -27.26
CA LYS A 695 1.64 13.85 -28.16
C LYS A 695 2.43 14.62 -29.24
N THR A 696 2.11 15.88 -29.44
CA THR A 696 2.73 16.73 -30.49
C THR A 696 3.97 17.51 -29.97
N ASP A 697 4.58 18.32 -30.85
CA ASP A 697 5.70 19.21 -30.49
C ASP A 697 5.29 20.41 -29.60
N TYR A 698 3.99 20.59 -29.38
CA TYR A 698 3.45 21.76 -28.70
C TYR A 698 2.47 21.32 -27.57
N PRO A 699 2.94 20.53 -26.58
CA PRO A 699 2.09 20.15 -25.44
C PRO A 699 1.60 21.38 -24.70
N GLN A 700 0.33 21.35 -24.23
CA GLN A 700 -0.34 22.52 -23.65
C GLN A 700 -0.93 22.30 -22.26
N VAL A 701 -1.28 21.09 -21.86
CA VAL A 701 -1.96 20.82 -20.58
C VAL A 701 -1.24 19.68 -19.88
N PHE A 702 -0.40 20.02 -18.90
CA PHE A 702 0.43 19.03 -18.20
C PHE A 702 0.90 19.60 -16.85
N GLY A 703 1.55 18.78 -16.06
CA GLY A 703 2.27 19.20 -14.84
C GLY A 703 1.44 19.21 -13.56
N SER A 704 2.04 19.68 -12.48
CA SER A 704 1.53 19.52 -11.11
C SER A 704 0.16 20.20 -10.87
N ASN A 705 -0.11 21.30 -11.52
CA ASN A 705 -1.42 21.96 -11.35
C ASN A 705 -2.54 21.12 -11.98
N LEU A 706 -2.27 20.50 -13.14
CA LEU A 706 -3.20 19.56 -13.77
C LEU A 706 -3.45 18.35 -12.87
N ALA A 707 -2.39 17.80 -12.25
CA ALA A 707 -2.52 16.67 -11.33
C ALA A 707 -3.50 16.99 -10.20
N LEU A 708 -3.29 18.10 -9.49
CA LEU A 708 -4.17 18.53 -8.40
C LEU A 708 -5.59 18.81 -8.86
N TYR A 709 -5.73 19.43 -10.03
CA TYR A 709 -7.05 19.71 -10.64
C TYR A 709 -7.77 18.42 -10.99
N THR A 710 -7.06 17.46 -11.58
CA THR A 710 -7.63 16.17 -11.99
C THR A 710 -8.11 15.37 -10.79
N GLU A 711 -7.32 15.31 -9.74
CA GLU A 711 -7.73 14.65 -8.49
C GLU A 711 -9.00 15.29 -7.94
N THR A 712 -9.03 16.63 -7.84
CA THR A 712 -10.19 17.35 -7.31
C THR A 712 -11.43 17.14 -8.18
N ASN A 713 -11.30 17.27 -9.50
CA ASN A 713 -12.44 17.18 -10.41
C ASN A 713 -12.96 15.74 -10.56
N TYR A 714 -12.06 14.82 -10.85
CA TYR A 714 -12.43 13.48 -11.29
C TYR A 714 -12.60 12.51 -10.11
N MET A 715 -11.62 12.48 -9.21
CA MET A 715 -11.61 11.51 -8.10
C MET A 715 -12.39 12.00 -6.89
N ALA A 716 -12.22 13.28 -6.51
CA ALA A 716 -12.85 13.81 -5.30
C ALA A 716 -14.30 14.24 -5.49
N ILE A 717 -14.66 14.74 -6.66
CA ILE A 717 -15.98 15.36 -6.91
C ILE A 717 -16.87 14.47 -7.78
N CYS A 718 -16.30 13.72 -8.70
CA CYS A 718 -16.97 12.75 -9.56
C CYS A 718 -18.24 13.32 -10.25
N GLY A 719 -18.11 14.49 -10.88
CA GLY A 719 -19.20 15.11 -11.63
C GLY A 719 -20.25 15.87 -10.79
N LYS A 720 -20.14 15.85 -9.45
CA LYS A 720 -21.15 16.52 -8.60
C LYS A 720 -21.09 18.06 -8.66
N VAL A 721 -19.94 18.65 -9.02
CA VAL A 721 -19.75 20.11 -9.04
C VAL A 721 -19.71 20.61 -10.49
N PRO A 722 -20.80 21.26 -10.98
CA PRO A 722 -20.88 21.71 -12.39
C PRO A 722 -19.81 22.73 -12.80
N ALA A 723 -19.19 23.45 -11.86
CA ALA A 723 -18.16 24.45 -12.15
C ALA A 723 -16.94 23.85 -12.87
N PHE A 724 -16.61 22.57 -12.60
CA PHE A 724 -15.49 21.89 -13.25
C PHE A 724 -15.74 21.75 -14.77
N ARG A 725 -16.97 21.48 -15.20
CA ARG A 725 -17.33 21.41 -16.64
C ARG A 725 -16.99 22.72 -17.37
N GLU A 726 -17.29 23.84 -16.75
CA GLU A 726 -16.97 25.17 -17.33
C GLU A 726 -15.46 25.43 -17.32
N ALA A 727 -14.75 24.96 -16.31
CA ALA A 727 -13.29 25.05 -16.25
C ALA A 727 -12.65 24.21 -17.37
N ASP A 728 -13.09 22.96 -17.53
CA ASP A 728 -12.62 22.05 -18.60
C ASP A 728 -12.78 22.71 -19.97
N ARG A 729 -13.96 23.30 -20.23
CA ARG A 729 -14.22 24.01 -21.48
C ARG A 729 -13.22 25.17 -21.72
N LYS A 730 -12.99 25.99 -20.68
CA LYS A 730 -12.05 27.12 -20.77
C LYS A 730 -10.61 26.69 -20.95
N ILE A 731 -10.20 25.62 -20.23
CA ILE A 731 -8.85 25.04 -20.37
C ILE A 731 -8.66 24.56 -21.82
N THR A 732 -9.62 23.84 -22.35
CA THR A 732 -9.59 23.35 -23.74
C THR A 732 -9.46 24.52 -24.74
N GLU A 733 -10.29 25.58 -24.61
CA GLU A 733 -10.21 26.77 -25.48
C GLU A 733 -8.84 27.46 -25.40
N LEU A 734 -8.24 27.56 -24.22
CA LEU A 734 -6.91 28.16 -24.06
C LEU A 734 -5.82 27.27 -24.68
N ALA A 735 -5.92 25.95 -24.45
CA ALA A 735 -4.98 24.95 -24.98
C ALA A 735 -5.02 24.95 -26.53
N GLU A 736 -6.20 24.91 -27.13
CA GLU A 736 -6.39 24.98 -28.59
C GLU A 736 -5.83 26.29 -29.18
N ARG A 737 -6.06 27.40 -28.50
CA ARG A 737 -5.54 28.71 -28.90
C ARG A 737 -4.02 28.75 -28.88
N ALA A 738 -3.39 28.19 -27.86
CA ALA A 738 -1.96 28.11 -27.74
C ALA A 738 -1.36 27.14 -28.78
N TYR A 739 -2.00 26.01 -28.95
CA TYR A 739 -1.62 24.97 -29.91
C TYR A 739 -1.68 25.50 -31.36
N SER A 740 -2.75 26.17 -31.75
CA SER A 740 -2.91 26.76 -33.11
C SER A 740 -1.84 27.80 -33.40
N LYS A 741 -1.32 28.47 -32.36
CA LYS A 741 -0.24 29.47 -32.50
C LYS A 741 1.15 28.87 -32.30
N ARG A 742 1.25 27.57 -32.14
CA ARG A 742 2.50 26.84 -31.90
C ARG A 742 3.32 27.40 -30.71
N LYS A 743 2.61 27.77 -29.65
CA LYS A 743 3.26 28.30 -28.42
C LYS A 743 3.84 27.22 -27.57
N ARG A 744 4.89 27.53 -26.83
CA ARG A 744 5.51 26.69 -25.82
C ARG A 744 5.30 27.28 -24.43
N ALA A 745 5.11 26.40 -23.44
CA ALA A 745 4.85 26.76 -22.05
C ALA A 745 6.08 27.40 -21.35
N ALA A 746 7.27 27.10 -21.84
CA ALA A 746 8.54 27.54 -21.26
C ALA A 746 9.58 27.85 -22.37
N ASN A 747 10.76 28.27 -21.97
CA ASN A 747 11.83 28.72 -22.87
C ASN A 747 12.36 27.61 -23.78
N ALA A 748 12.55 26.43 -23.26
CA ALA A 748 13.16 25.33 -24.00
C ALA A 748 12.41 24.01 -23.71
N TYR A 749 12.27 23.21 -24.75
CA TYR A 749 11.83 21.84 -24.68
C TYR A 749 12.98 20.99 -25.24
N ARG A 750 13.69 20.26 -24.40
CA ARG A 750 14.81 19.41 -24.79
C ARG A 750 14.42 17.93 -24.77
N HIS A 751 13.76 17.52 -23.68
CA HIS A 751 13.34 16.15 -23.46
C HIS A 751 11.84 16.05 -23.28
N ARG A 752 11.30 14.92 -23.67
CA ARG A 752 9.88 14.59 -23.61
C ARG A 752 9.73 13.48 -22.59
N ALA A 753 9.16 13.78 -21.42
CA ALA A 753 9.15 12.82 -20.32
C ALA A 753 7.74 12.33 -19.97
N ILE A 754 7.62 11.05 -19.70
CA ILE A 754 6.49 10.49 -18.94
C ILE A 754 6.90 10.48 -17.45
N VAL A 755 6.03 10.94 -16.58
CA VAL A 755 6.27 10.95 -15.13
C VAL A 755 5.50 9.79 -14.51
N TRP A 756 6.22 8.84 -13.92
CA TRP A 756 5.62 7.62 -13.41
C TRP A 756 5.87 7.49 -11.90
N GLY A 757 4.95 6.86 -11.20
CA GLY A 757 4.95 6.84 -9.74
C GLY A 757 4.24 8.07 -9.16
N VAL A 758 3.97 8.05 -7.86
CA VAL A 758 3.27 9.15 -7.18
C VAL A 758 4.30 10.16 -6.67
N GLN A 759 4.22 11.38 -7.17
CA GLN A 759 5.19 12.42 -6.83
C GLN A 759 5.07 12.87 -5.37
N SER A 760 6.19 13.30 -4.82
CA SER A 760 6.27 13.80 -3.45
C SER A 760 5.33 15.00 -3.24
N HIS A 761 4.42 14.90 -2.30
CA HIS A 761 3.40 15.93 -2.04
C HIS A 761 3.99 17.20 -1.42
N PHE A 762 5.09 17.07 -0.69
CA PHE A 762 5.78 18.27 -0.19
C PHE A 762 6.59 18.98 -1.28
N TYR A 763 6.63 18.44 -2.51
CA TYR A 763 7.38 19.03 -3.62
C TYR A 763 6.61 18.97 -4.96
N MET A 764 5.33 19.33 -4.95
CA MET A 764 4.50 19.31 -6.17
C MET A 764 4.96 20.32 -7.24
N ASP A 765 5.76 21.33 -6.87
CA ASP A 765 6.35 22.27 -7.86
C ASP A 765 7.61 21.72 -8.54
N PHE A 766 8.00 20.47 -8.31
CA PHE A 766 9.13 19.80 -8.94
C PHE A 766 9.00 19.79 -10.47
N LEU A 767 7.83 19.49 -11.02
CA LEU A 767 7.65 19.44 -12.49
C LEU A 767 7.84 20.80 -13.14
N VAL A 768 7.51 21.89 -12.43
CA VAL A 768 7.79 23.26 -12.88
C VAL A 768 9.28 23.55 -12.87
N TRP A 769 9.99 23.10 -11.83
CA TRP A 769 11.45 23.19 -11.74
C TRP A 769 12.11 22.39 -12.88
N LEU A 770 11.69 21.14 -13.09
CA LEU A 770 12.20 20.25 -14.13
C LEU A 770 12.16 20.89 -15.52
N LEU A 771 10.99 21.48 -15.85
CA LEU A 771 10.77 22.17 -17.12
C LEU A 771 11.68 23.39 -17.28
N ASN A 772 11.79 24.24 -16.25
CA ASN A 772 12.54 25.49 -16.34
C ASN A 772 14.05 25.29 -16.19
N CYS A 773 14.51 24.37 -15.38
CA CYS A 773 15.93 24.11 -15.14
C CYS A 773 16.55 23.32 -16.28
N TRP A 774 15.90 22.25 -16.72
CA TRP A 774 16.48 21.29 -17.67
C TRP A 774 15.79 21.25 -19.03
N GLY A 775 14.61 21.86 -19.17
CA GLY A 775 13.82 21.78 -20.40
C GLY A 775 13.15 20.41 -20.60
N ILE A 776 12.96 19.65 -19.53
CA ILE A 776 12.27 18.36 -19.56
C ILE A 776 10.76 18.64 -19.47
N VAL A 777 10.01 18.24 -20.48
CA VAL A 777 8.56 18.47 -20.54
C VAL A 777 7.84 17.26 -20.00
N PRO A 778 7.12 17.36 -18.87
CA PRO A 778 6.33 16.25 -18.33
C PRO A 778 5.00 16.13 -19.11
N LEU A 779 5.00 15.33 -20.17
CA LEU A 779 3.88 15.24 -21.13
C LEU A 779 2.59 14.72 -20.49
N THR A 780 2.73 13.79 -19.56
CA THR A 780 1.68 13.29 -18.69
C THR A 780 2.33 12.69 -17.43
N ASP A 781 1.53 12.53 -16.39
CA ASP A 781 1.97 11.93 -15.11
C ASP A 781 0.85 11.02 -14.60
N MET A 782 1.19 10.14 -13.67
CA MET A 782 0.23 9.17 -13.12
C MET A 782 -1.00 9.83 -12.48
N LEU A 783 -0.81 10.96 -11.81
CA LEU A 783 -1.92 11.66 -11.12
C LEU A 783 -2.89 12.32 -12.09
N SER A 784 -2.42 12.64 -13.31
CA SER A 784 -3.25 13.29 -14.35
C SER A 784 -3.99 12.28 -15.24
N MET A 785 -3.70 10.99 -15.11
CA MET A 785 -4.33 9.96 -15.93
C MET A 785 -5.73 9.64 -15.41
N VAL A 786 -6.68 9.47 -16.31
CA VAL A 786 -8.07 9.19 -15.98
C VAL A 786 -8.56 7.96 -16.75
N SER A 787 -9.66 7.38 -16.27
CA SER A 787 -10.34 6.30 -16.97
C SER A 787 -10.82 6.80 -18.34
N THR A 788 -10.64 5.98 -19.37
CA THR A 788 -11.16 6.24 -20.71
C THR A 788 -12.54 5.63 -20.93
N ARG A 789 -13.10 4.94 -19.94
CA ARG A 789 -14.40 4.30 -20.03
C ARG A 789 -15.50 5.35 -20.13
N GLU A 790 -16.36 5.23 -21.15
CA GLU A 790 -17.53 6.07 -21.29
C GLU A 790 -18.68 5.49 -20.45
N LEU A 791 -19.18 6.30 -19.53
CA LEU A 791 -20.28 5.92 -18.63
C LEU A 791 -21.61 6.01 -19.37
N ALA A 792 -22.56 5.13 -19.05
CA ALA A 792 -23.93 5.25 -19.54
C ALA A 792 -24.58 6.54 -19.00
N THR A 793 -25.28 7.28 -19.86
CA THR A 793 -25.87 8.59 -19.51
C THR A 793 -27.39 8.66 -19.70
N THR A 794 -28.03 7.59 -20.21
CA THR A 794 -29.47 7.57 -20.43
C THR A 794 -30.14 6.62 -19.44
N ASP A 795 -31.24 7.07 -18.85
CA ASP A 795 -31.98 6.32 -17.83
C ASP A 795 -32.81 5.19 -18.46
N THR A 796 -32.22 3.99 -18.53
CA THR A 796 -32.91 2.74 -18.93
C THR A 796 -32.63 1.65 -17.88
N PRO A 797 -33.45 0.60 -17.78
CA PRO A 797 -33.15 -0.49 -16.85
C PRO A 797 -31.75 -1.11 -17.04
N GLU A 798 -31.34 -1.28 -18.29
CA GLU A 798 -30.02 -1.84 -18.64
C GLU A 798 -28.90 -0.91 -18.19
N ASN A 799 -29.04 0.39 -18.42
CA ASN A 799 -28.07 1.38 -18.02
C ASN A 799 -28.00 1.57 -16.50
N ARG A 800 -29.12 1.37 -15.79
CA ARG A 800 -29.11 1.36 -14.32
C ARG A 800 -28.29 0.19 -13.78
N GLU A 801 -28.38 -0.97 -14.43
CA GLU A 801 -27.54 -2.11 -14.06
C GLU A 801 -26.07 -1.84 -14.42
N GLN A 802 -25.81 -1.36 -15.63
CA GLN A 802 -24.45 -0.99 -16.08
C GLN A 802 -23.80 0.05 -15.14
N ALA A 803 -24.59 0.96 -14.58
CA ALA A 803 -24.10 2.03 -13.70
C ALA A 803 -23.31 1.50 -12.49
N TYR A 804 -23.68 0.34 -11.95
CA TYR A 804 -22.96 -0.24 -10.84
C TYR A 804 -21.55 -0.69 -11.25
N TYR A 805 -21.42 -1.27 -12.43
CA TYR A 805 -20.12 -1.62 -13.02
C TYR A 805 -19.30 -0.38 -13.36
N ASP A 806 -19.96 0.67 -13.86
CA ASP A 806 -19.31 1.95 -14.19
C ASP A 806 -18.76 2.64 -12.94
N MET A 807 -19.53 2.68 -11.86
CA MET A 807 -19.09 3.23 -10.57
C MET A 807 -17.95 2.40 -9.95
N ALA A 808 -18.06 1.07 -10.03
CA ALA A 808 -17.00 0.17 -9.58
C ALA A 808 -15.71 0.46 -10.37
N TRP A 809 -15.81 0.56 -11.69
CA TRP A 809 -14.68 0.87 -12.56
C TRP A 809 -14.02 2.22 -12.19
N LEU A 810 -14.83 3.27 -11.96
CA LEU A 810 -14.28 4.57 -11.54
C LEU A 810 -13.51 4.46 -10.22
N THR A 811 -14.07 3.72 -9.27
CA THR A 811 -13.46 3.49 -7.95
C THR A 811 -12.17 2.69 -8.07
N GLU A 812 -12.20 1.62 -8.86
CA GLU A 812 -11.05 0.71 -9.05
C GLU A 812 -9.95 1.33 -9.89
N ASN A 813 -10.30 2.22 -10.80
CA ASN A 813 -9.35 2.85 -11.72
C ASN A 813 -8.63 4.05 -11.10
N MET A 814 -8.75 4.24 -9.83
CA MET A 814 -8.02 5.24 -9.07
C MET A 814 -6.51 4.89 -9.08
N ILE A 815 -5.68 5.92 -9.08
CA ILE A 815 -4.24 5.82 -9.33
C ILE A 815 -3.55 4.78 -8.43
N MET A 816 -3.81 4.86 -7.13
CA MET A 816 -3.13 3.99 -6.15
C MET A 816 -3.50 2.51 -6.32
N ARG A 817 -4.71 2.22 -6.80
CA ARG A 817 -5.15 0.85 -7.04
C ARG A 817 -4.67 0.34 -8.39
N ASN A 818 -4.89 1.14 -9.40
CA ASN A 818 -4.61 0.75 -10.78
C ASN A 818 -3.11 0.69 -11.04
N ARG A 819 -2.42 1.82 -10.90
CA ARG A 819 -1.06 1.98 -11.41
C ARG A 819 0.05 1.69 -10.42
N THR A 820 -0.24 1.50 -9.14
CA THR A 820 0.78 1.06 -8.18
C THR A 820 0.56 -0.35 -7.65
N HIS A 821 -0.69 -0.82 -7.56
CA HIS A 821 -1.02 -2.13 -6.99
C HIS A 821 -1.62 -3.12 -7.98
N GLY A 822 -2.10 -2.67 -9.13
CA GLY A 822 -2.47 -3.55 -10.24
C GLY A 822 -1.29 -4.43 -10.67
N GLY A 823 -1.53 -5.47 -11.42
CA GLY A 823 -0.50 -6.39 -11.91
C GLY A 823 0.53 -5.70 -12.81
N TYR A 824 1.60 -6.38 -13.11
CA TYR A 824 2.69 -5.83 -13.93
C TYR A 824 2.22 -5.26 -15.29
N LYS A 825 1.17 -5.81 -15.86
CA LYS A 825 0.59 -5.30 -17.12
C LYS A 825 0.18 -3.83 -17.04
N VAL A 826 -0.32 -3.41 -15.88
CA VAL A 826 -0.71 -2.02 -15.64
C VAL A 826 0.50 -1.18 -15.26
N LEU A 827 1.35 -1.71 -14.39
CA LEU A 827 2.48 -0.96 -13.84
C LEU A 827 3.62 -0.78 -14.83
N LEU A 828 3.95 -1.82 -15.60
CA LEU A 828 5.08 -1.81 -16.54
C LEU A 828 4.64 -1.61 -17.99
N ASP A 829 3.78 -2.49 -18.50
CA ASP A 829 3.46 -2.48 -19.95
C ASP A 829 2.80 -1.16 -20.37
N GLU A 830 1.85 -0.66 -19.57
CA GLU A 830 1.15 0.60 -19.84
C GLU A 830 2.12 1.79 -19.91
N LEU A 831 3.15 1.82 -19.05
CA LEU A 831 4.19 2.88 -19.08
C LEU A 831 4.89 2.91 -20.45
N TRP A 832 5.33 1.76 -20.92
CA TRP A 832 6.09 1.72 -22.18
C TRP A 832 5.19 2.01 -23.39
N GLU A 833 3.92 1.63 -23.35
CA GLU A 833 2.92 2.07 -24.34
C GLU A 833 2.78 3.59 -24.37
N TYR A 834 2.73 4.24 -23.21
CA TYR A 834 2.69 5.72 -23.14
C TYR A 834 3.98 6.32 -23.72
N CYS A 835 5.14 5.77 -23.39
CA CYS A 835 6.41 6.27 -23.95
C CYS A 835 6.39 6.25 -25.49
N GLU A 836 5.90 5.16 -26.06
CA GLU A 836 5.75 5.03 -27.52
C GLU A 836 4.73 6.03 -28.09
N GLN A 837 3.53 6.08 -27.50
CA GLN A 837 2.45 6.97 -27.97
C GLN A 837 2.82 8.44 -27.91
N PHE A 838 3.55 8.87 -26.89
CA PHE A 838 3.94 10.25 -26.67
C PHE A 838 5.30 10.59 -27.30
N ASN A 839 5.95 9.64 -27.94
CA ASN A 839 7.32 9.80 -28.46
C ASN A 839 8.22 10.38 -27.37
N ALA A 840 8.15 9.76 -26.18
CA ALA A 840 8.96 10.16 -25.02
C ALA A 840 10.36 9.57 -25.13
N ASP A 841 11.38 10.36 -24.79
CA ASP A 841 12.77 9.91 -24.73
C ASP A 841 13.23 9.68 -23.29
N MET A 842 12.38 10.02 -22.32
CA MET A 842 12.73 9.99 -20.90
C MET A 842 11.54 9.55 -20.04
N VAL A 843 11.82 8.83 -18.96
CA VAL A 843 10.87 8.55 -17.87
C VAL A 843 11.46 9.13 -16.58
N ILE A 844 10.69 9.97 -15.90
CA ILE A 844 10.99 10.39 -14.52
C ILE A 844 10.23 9.45 -13.62
N LEU A 845 10.92 8.55 -12.94
CA LEU A 845 10.28 7.55 -12.10
C LEU A 845 10.41 7.91 -10.62
N TRP A 846 9.29 8.23 -10.01
CA TRP A 846 9.19 8.50 -8.58
C TRP A 846 9.23 7.20 -7.79
N GLU A 847 10.40 6.89 -7.24
CA GLU A 847 10.60 5.71 -6.39
C GLU A 847 10.27 6.09 -4.94
N HIS A 848 9.04 5.85 -4.53
CA HIS A 848 8.63 6.06 -3.14
C HIS A 848 9.12 4.89 -2.28
N MET A 849 10.11 5.16 -1.42
CA MET A 849 10.83 4.15 -0.62
C MET A 849 9.94 3.21 0.20
N SER A 850 8.74 3.67 0.58
CA SER A 850 7.79 2.86 1.37
C SER A 850 6.73 2.18 0.51
N CYS A 851 6.74 2.39 -0.83
CA CYS A 851 5.79 1.75 -1.74
C CYS A 851 6.28 0.37 -2.18
N LYS A 852 5.90 -0.64 -1.45
CA LYS A 852 6.36 -2.03 -1.67
C LYS A 852 5.93 -2.60 -3.02
N ALA A 853 4.84 -2.10 -3.58
CA ALA A 853 4.35 -2.52 -4.89
C ALA A 853 5.24 -1.99 -6.02
N LEU A 854 5.64 -0.72 -5.96
CA LEU A 854 6.49 -0.09 -6.97
C LEU A 854 7.93 -0.58 -6.87
N ASP A 855 8.50 -0.56 -5.66
CA ASP A 855 9.90 -0.98 -5.41
C ASP A 855 10.16 -2.45 -5.77
N GLY A 856 9.10 -3.26 -5.79
CA GLY A 856 9.18 -4.67 -6.14
C GLY A 856 9.44 -4.94 -7.62
N MET A 857 9.48 -3.89 -8.46
CA MET A 857 9.69 -4.02 -9.92
C MET A 857 10.94 -3.26 -10.41
N HIS A 858 11.78 -2.81 -9.50
CA HIS A 858 12.92 -1.91 -9.80
C HIS A 858 13.77 -2.40 -10.98
N GLY A 859 14.29 -3.62 -10.94
CA GLY A 859 15.15 -4.15 -12.00
C GLY A 859 14.44 -4.32 -13.34
N LEU A 860 13.13 -4.59 -13.31
CA LEU A 860 12.33 -4.72 -14.55
C LEU A 860 12.14 -3.36 -15.23
N PHE A 861 11.95 -2.27 -14.46
CA PHE A 861 11.94 -0.92 -15.04
C PHE A 861 13.25 -0.61 -15.73
N GLU A 862 14.38 -0.95 -15.09
CA GLU A 862 15.73 -0.75 -15.64
C GLU A 862 15.94 -1.52 -16.95
N GLU A 863 15.54 -2.80 -16.96
CA GLU A 863 15.71 -3.64 -18.15
C GLU A 863 14.85 -3.16 -19.31
N ARG A 864 13.58 -2.87 -19.05
CA ARG A 864 12.65 -2.39 -20.07
C ARG A 864 13.07 -1.02 -20.63
N ALA A 865 13.51 -0.10 -19.77
CA ALA A 865 14.01 1.20 -20.22
C ALA A 865 15.14 1.02 -21.23
N ARG A 866 16.10 0.11 -20.92
CA ARG A 866 17.19 -0.20 -21.85
C ARG A 866 16.71 -0.83 -23.16
N GLU A 867 15.73 -1.73 -23.08
CA GLU A 867 15.14 -2.38 -24.28
C GLU A 867 14.46 -1.37 -25.19
N HIS A 868 13.74 -0.39 -24.62
CA HIS A 868 13.06 0.65 -25.39
C HIS A 868 13.95 1.85 -25.76
N GLY A 869 15.19 1.90 -25.26
CA GLY A 869 16.10 3.02 -25.49
C GLY A 869 15.67 4.32 -24.83
N ILE A 870 14.98 4.22 -23.68
CA ILE A 870 14.42 5.34 -22.93
C ILE A 870 15.36 5.69 -21.77
N HIS A 871 15.60 6.97 -21.53
CA HIS A 871 16.36 7.47 -20.39
C HIS A 871 15.52 7.37 -19.12
N LEU A 872 15.88 6.50 -18.20
CA LEU A 872 15.16 6.30 -16.93
C LEU A 872 15.85 7.09 -15.82
N VAL A 873 15.17 8.09 -15.29
CA VAL A 873 15.68 8.93 -14.19
C VAL A 873 14.96 8.54 -12.90
N TRP A 874 15.66 7.84 -12.04
CA TRP A 874 15.13 7.48 -10.70
C TRP A 874 15.12 8.72 -9.80
N VAL A 875 13.97 8.94 -9.14
CA VAL A 875 13.82 9.99 -8.15
C VAL A 875 13.35 9.31 -6.86
N THR A 876 14.31 8.82 -6.10
CA THR A 876 14.03 8.21 -4.78
C THR A 876 13.53 9.30 -3.84
N HIS A 877 12.40 9.06 -3.19
CA HIS A 877 11.76 10.04 -2.33
C HIS A 877 10.90 9.40 -1.25
N ASP A 878 10.36 10.23 -0.39
CA ASP A 878 9.23 9.88 0.46
C ASP A 878 8.03 10.74 0.06
N LEU A 879 6.82 10.23 0.28
CA LEU A 879 5.60 10.90 -0.16
C LEU A 879 5.29 12.14 0.67
N PHE A 880 5.37 12.03 2.00
CA PHE A 880 4.97 13.06 2.96
C PHE A 880 6.10 13.51 3.91
N ASP A 881 7.18 12.75 4.04
CA ASP A 881 8.21 13.00 5.05
C ASP A 881 9.51 13.56 4.45
N PRO A 882 9.72 14.89 4.54
CA PRO A 882 10.95 15.52 4.01
C PRO A 882 12.20 15.16 4.84
N ARG A 883 12.05 14.51 6.01
CA ARG A 883 13.17 14.05 6.83
C ARG A 883 13.91 12.89 6.15
N VAL A 884 13.20 12.11 5.34
CA VAL A 884 13.79 11.00 4.57
C VAL A 884 14.66 11.54 3.44
N ILE A 885 14.13 12.47 2.66
CA ILE A 885 14.89 13.15 1.61
C ILE A 885 14.32 14.58 1.40
N SER A 886 15.21 15.56 1.38
CA SER A 886 14.82 16.96 1.19
C SER A 886 14.52 17.26 -0.29
N ARG A 887 13.83 18.39 -0.54
CA ARG A 887 13.58 18.90 -1.91
C ARG A 887 14.91 19.08 -2.66
N GLN A 888 15.96 19.54 -1.97
CA GLN A 888 17.30 19.68 -2.56
C GLN A 888 17.86 18.29 -2.96
N GLY A 889 17.68 17.28 -2.11
CA GLY A 889 18.10 15.91 -2.39
C GLY A 889 17.40 15.33 -3.62
N VAL A 890 16.11 15.60 -3.75
CA VAL A 890 15.32 15.21 -4.94
C VAL A 890 15.90 15.87 -6.21
N ARG A 891 16.13 17.18 -6.18
CA ARG A 891 16.75 17.89 -7.33
C ARG A 891 18.13 17.35 -7.67
N GLN A 892 18.93 17.04 -6.64
CA GLN A 892 20.32 16.58 -6.84
C GLN A 892 20.37 15.27 -7.65
N GLN A 893 19.42 14.37 -7.45
CA GLN A 893 19.36 13.10 -8.20
C GLN A 893 19.21 13.38 -9.71
N VAL A 894 18.29 14.29 -10.07
CA VAL A 894 18.10 14.69 -11.47
C VAL A 894 19.33 15.44 -12.00
N ASN A 895 19.88 16.39 -11.23
CA ASN A 895 21.09 17.13 -11.62
C ASN A 895 22.24 16.18 -11.91
N ASP A 896 22.46 15.21 -11.03
CA ASP A 896 23.53 14.21 -11.20
C ASP A 896 23.31 13.38 -12.48
N TYR A 897 22.08 12.95 -12.73
CA TYR A 897 21.74 12.20 -13.96
C TYR A 897 21.99 13.05 -15.21
N MET A 898 21.47 14.26 -15.25
CA MET A 898 21.59 15.14 -16.41
C MET A 898 23.05 15.51 -16.67
N ARG A 899 23.84 15.77 -15.62
CA ARG A 899 25.25 16.10 -15.72
C ARG A 899 26.13 14.91 -16.12
N THR A 900 25.89 13.72 -15.54
CA THR A 900 26.79 12.57 -15.69
C THR A 900 26.38 11.63 -16.81
N VAL A 901 25.10 11.36 -16.96
CA VAL A 901 24.56 10.42 -17.95
C VAL A 901 24.27 11.16 -19.27
N MET A 902 23.48 12.23 -19.20
CA MET A 902 23.11 13.02 -20.39
C MET A 902 24.25 13.94 -20.87
N GLN A 903 25.17 14.32 -19.99
CA GLN A 903 26.26 15.25 -20.23
C GLN A 903 25.78 16.63 -20.71
N GLU A 904 24.68 17.10 -20.14
CA GLU A 904 24.00 18.35 -20.47
C GLU A 904 24.24 19.45 -19.45
N GLU A 905 24.10 20.70 -19.92
CA GLU A 905 24.11 21.90 -19.11
C GLU A 905 22.65 22.34 -18.88
N PRO A 906 22.30 22.83 -17.68
CA PRO A 906 20.92 23.29 -17.45
C PRO A 906 20.56 24.48 -18.35
N VAL A 907 19.29 24.57 -18.72
CA VAL A 907 18.73 25.75 -19.45
C VAL A 907 18.85 27.00 -18.56
N ASP A 908 18.61 26.82 -17.25
CA ASP A 908 18.82 27.90 -16.29
C ASP A 908 19.71 27.41 -15.14
N PRO A 909 21.02 27.67 -15.20
CA PRO A 909 21.97 27.22 -14.18
C PRO A 909 21.67 27.73 -12.75
N SER A 910 20.92 28.82 -12.60
CA SER A 910 20.61 29.35 -11.28
C SER A 910 19.53 28.52 -10.55
N LEU A 911 18.77 27.71 -11.30
CA LEU A 911 17.78 26.80 -10.74
C LEU A 911 18.42 25.48 -10.28
N GLU A 912 19.56 25.12 -10.83
CA GLU A 912 20.32 23.91 -10.46
C GLU A 912 20.76 23.95 -8.98
N ILE A 913 21.22 25.12 -8.54
CA ILE A 913 21.83 25.32 -7.22
C ILE A 913 20.88 25.99 -6.21
N LEU A 914 19.58 25.90 -6.42
CA LEU A 914 18.58 26.44 -5.47
C LEU A 914 18.79 25.90 -4.07
N LYS A 915 18.84 26.79 -3.10
CA LYS A 915 18.82 26.44 -1.68
C LYS A 915 17.37 26.37 -1.21
N ASP A 916 17.04 25.29 -0.53
CA ASP A 916 15.65 24.97 -0.24
C ASP A 916 14.96 25.90 0.73
N GLU A 917 15.57 26.32 1.78
CA GLU A 917 14.81 26.99 2.83
C GLU A 917 15.44 28.28 3.35
N LYS A 918 14.59 29.27 3.46
CA LYS A 918 14.85 30.40 4.34
C LYS A 918 13.70 30.51 5.30
N SER A 919 13.99 30.48 6.58
CA SER A 919 13.01 30.88 7.59
C SER A 919 12.70 32.36 7.40
N TRP A 920 11.44 32.70 7.53
CA TRP A 920 10.99 34.06 7.49
C TRP A 920 11.16 34.66 8.89
#